data_0913b90ace3b494d587b8b438b943e55
#
_entry.id   0913b90ace3b494d587b8b438b943e55
#
_cell.length_a   1.000
_cell.length_b   1.000
_cell.length_c   1.000
_cell.angle_alpha   90.00
_cell.angle_beta   90.00
_cell.angle_gamma   90.00
#
_symmetry.space_group_name_H-M   'P 1'
#
loop_
_entity.id
_entity.type
_entity.pdbx_description
1 polymer ?
#
loop_
_entity_poly.entity_id
_entity_poly.type
_entity_poly.pdbx_seq_one_letter_code
_entity_poly.pdbx_strand_id
1 'polypeptide(L)'
;MTSQPSSPQAPAPAPAKLKPLPFAFPFLRKGRGQSEASAQFTDEREIYRLLAKREPSGSYLVSRKGMWHGGIHVTEAGAGQSLDLEAGLRCIADGVVIAFRANKTYPISEIAATDGGSPVQAPYSTGFALVRHTMEFPRGTKLTFYSLYMHLMSWEDYANFPQRKKPSYWSREWRVTQHAQDKPSPGRNGQIPDPSQQGLRVRKTPNGAPIGILPQGASIRIGKRKKVRGREWGEVTDLLDVSMYPPVTGGYVDPSPDVGRWVYLGQENGGPMVEEVFPDSMFDRAIVTTDQTLSPSDSQGDGGGIPIKSGDLIGHLGRYDSLDQPTSGTRMAHIEVFCDDGIESFIEQGREWVGQHGPHKEDWAALGLPSEPTMLRVAPGTVLYQRTQNNEFVPGTDPLSRKTDAVQVYSLAELARDPNRRIPEPHPNPDPGCPVNWWHVDGVNAQGQPIDGWVCDFNFAGGRVTREFAQKWIDFECLADDHDPAHTIFATTPKWVDYARGADVADLASRSNLSPLMLKVYDALFTTGDGTQAAVELCTLSQTERGGYPWLMQAASRLIVKHESEWANPAKWNQLIVELERKTELNPQHGEERKRIEKLAWWDEVKAGVPGFPSSDVHHANPIAMAANFASKNLVCIRCGAIITLTKEFLRKIAPTAGADFVSEMTRASVNLFSRYGVNTCRQVKHILAQAKHETQRFSKFRESLNYKSYTGKSLYEMAPTAINGGFSRKNIHFTTKEKKIEWIKDNLIANDAAYGEHCFGANEQPGKDFRGRGLLHLTHYETYKRCAEAIDYPIDSQPELVENNPRVIIETGLWFWSDRGIGLIADNPTITGDDGVKKVTYPINPGYKGLSERQQFKREISIIFNEDFSSGCVDD
;
A
#
# COMPACT_ATOMS: atom_id res chain seq x y z
N MET A 1 30.08 22.55 -53.93
CA MET A 1 29.20 21.79 -53.05
C MET A 1 29.63 22.09 -51.63
N THR A 2 28.95 23.03 -50.97
CA THR A 2 29.25 23.48 -49.60
C THR A 2 28.40 22.63 -48.65
N SER A 3 29.04 21.84 -47.83
CA SER A 3 28.45 21.05 -46.78
C SER A 3 27.93 21.99 -45.66
N GLN A 4 26.60 21.96 -45.41
CA GLN A 4 26.01 22.57 -44.23
C GLN A 4 26.46 21.86 -42.95
N PRO A 5 26.75 22.58 -41.86
CA PRO A 5 27.02 21.96 -40.57
C PRO A 5 25.73 21.38 -39.99
N SER A 6 25.77 20.12 -39.58
CA SER A 6 24.71 19.43 -38.86
C SER A 6 24.42 20.14 -37.53
N SER A 7 23.16 20.45 -37.29
CA SER A 7 22.68 20.99 -35.99
C SER A 7 23.03 20.03 -34.85
N PRO A 8 23.41 20.52 -33.65
CA PRO A 8 23.65 19.67 -32.49
C PRO A 8 22.37 18.91 -32.13
N GLN A 9 22.47 17.59 -32.12
CA GLN A 9 21.42 16.72 -31.69
C GLN A 9 21.13 17.02 -30.21
N ALA A 10 19.88 17.30 -29.85
CA ALA A 10 19.48 17.53 -28.46
C ALA A 10 19.93 16.32 -27.59
N PRO A 11 20.46 16.55 -26.40
CA PRO A 11 20.84 15.44 -25.54
C PRO A 11 19.64 14.54 -25.27
N ALA A 12 19.87 13.22 -25.38
CA ALA A 12 18.84 12.23 -25.09
C ALA A 12 18.25 12.50 -23.69
N PRO A 13 16.91 12.42 -23.53
CA PRO A 13 16.30 12.64 -22.24
C PRO A 13 16.91 11.69 -21.20
N ALA A 14 17.21 12.21 -20.01
CA ALA A 14 17.75 11.43 -18.91
C ALA A 14 16.82 10.23 -18.65
N PRO A 15 17.36 9.03 -18.45
CA PRO A 15 16.56 7.84 -18.24
C PRO A 15 15.62 8.05 -17.04
N ALA A 16 14.32 7.78 -17.21
CA ALA A 16 13.34 7.89 -16.14
C ALA A 16 13.76 7.02 -14.94
N LYS A 17 13.63 7.53 -13.71
CA LYS A 17 13.99 6.78 -12.50
C LYS A 17 13.08 5.56 -12.33
N LEU A 18 13.63 4.47 -11.81
CA LEU A 18 12.84 3.32 -11.38
C LEU A 18 11.93 3.76 -10.22
N LYS A 19 10.66 3.37 -10.28
CA LYS A 19 9.71 3.61 -9.18
C LYS A 19 9.63 2.34 -8.34
N PRO A 20 10.19 2.30 -7.11
CA PRO A 20 10.08 1.13 -6.25
C PRO A 20 8.62 0.82 -5.95
N LEU A 21 8.23 -0.46 -5.98
CA LEU A 21 6.90 -0.89 -5.60
C LEU A 21 6.77 -0.86 -4.07
N PRO A 22 5.84 -0.08 -3.49
CA PRO A 22 5.60 -0.08 -2.06
C PRO A 22 4.91 -1.37 -1.61
N PHE A 23 5.32 -1.92 -0.45
CA PHE A 23 4.72 -3.09 0.17
C PHE A 23 4.22 -2.79 1.58
N ALA A 24 3.21 -3.55 2.03
CA ALA A 24 2.69 -3.56 3.40
C ALA A 24 2.27 -4.98 3.80
N PHE A 25 2.24 -5.28 5.09
CA PHE A 25 1.64 -6.53 5.56
C PHE A 25 0.12 -6.51 5.34
N PRO A 26 -0.51 -7.67 5.05
CA PRO A 26 -1.92 -7.74 4.68
C PRO A 26 -2.89 -7.50 5.84
N PHE A 27 -2.41 -7.24 7.05
CA PHE A 27 -3.22 -6.95 8.22
C PHE A 27 -2.46 -6.11 9.25
N LEU A 28 -3.18 -5.51 10.19
CA LEU A 28 -2.64 -4.75 11.31
C LEU A 28 -2.66 -5.57 12.60
N ARG A 29 -1.68 -5.33 13.48
CA ARG A 29 -1.69 -5.84 14.84
C ARG A 29 -2.71 -5.07 15.67
N LYS A 30 -3.50 -5.78 16.48
CA LYS A 30 -4.42 -5.18 17.43
C LYS A 30 -3.63 -4.42 18.51
N GLY A 31 -4.08 -3.24 18.87
CA GLY A 31 -3.55 -2.46 19.99
C GLY A 31 -3.76 -3.17 21.33
N ARG A 32 -2.87 -2.96 22.28
CA ARG A 32 -2.96 -3.53 23.62
C ARG A 32 -3.86 -2.64 24.50
N GLY A 33 -5.02 -3.17 24.90
CA GLY A 33 -5.99 -2.44 25.69
C GLY A 33 -6.77 -1.35 24.92
N GLN A 34 -7.51 -0.51 25.64
CA GLN A 34 -8.34 0.54 25.03
C GLN A 34 -7.55 1.79 24.60
N SER A 35 -6.33 1.93 25.05
CA SER A 35 -5.52 3.16 24.84
C SER A 35 -4.48 3.05 23.73
N GLU A 36 -4.16 1.86 23.26
CA GLU A 36 -3.17 1.65 22.21
C GLU A 36 -3.86 1.44 20.85
N ALA A 37 -3.54 2.30 19.87
CA ALA A 37 -4.06 2.16 18.51
C ALA A 37 -3.43 0.93 17.81
N SER A 38 -4.15 0.36 16.87
CA SER A 38 -3.65 -0.69 15.99
C SER A 38 -2.41 -0.23 15.22
N ALA A 39 -1.44 -1.12 15.05
CA ALA A 39 -0.15 -0.82 14.48
C ALA A 39 0.20 -1.77 13.32
N GLN A 40 1.07 -1.32 12.42
CA GLN A 40 1.72 -2.19 11.45
C GLN A 40 2.60 -3.21 12.18
N PHE A 41 2.63 -4.43 11.65
CA PHE A 41 3.69 -5.36 12.01
C PHE A 41 5.03 -4.82 11.50
N THR A 42 6.06 -5.13 12.21
CA THR A 42 7.41 -4.66 11.90
C THR A 42 8.40 -5.81 11.81
N ASP A 43 8.06 -6.95 12.42
CA ASP A 43 8.82 -8.19 12.38
C ASP A 43 7.96 -9.33 11.82
N GLU A 44 8.39 -9.90 10.68
CA GLU A 44 7.72 -11.04 10.07
C GLU A 44 7.70 -12.28 10.99
N ARG A 45 8.70 -12.42 11.86
CA ARG A 45 8.79 -13.53 12.81
C ARG A 45 7.63 -13.54 13.81
N GLU A 46 7.13 -12.35 14.19
CA GLU A 46 5.93 -12.24 15.03
C GLU A 46 4.71 -12.84 14.31
N ILE A 47 4.58 -12.58 13.01
CA ILE A 47 3.51 -13.13 12.19
C ILE A 47 3.65 -14.64 12.03
N TYR A 48 4.84 -15.14 11.73
CA TYR A 48 5.06 -16.60 11.59
C TYR A 48 4.77 -17.35 12.89
N ARG A 49 5.18 -16.82 14.05
CA ARG A 49 4.85 -17.41 15.35
C ARG A 49 3.33 -17.43 15.59
N LEU A 50 2.65 -16.34 15.21
CA LEU A 50 1.19 -16.24 15.34
C LEU A 50 0.49 -17.28 14.46
N LEU A 51 0.87 -17.38 13.18
CA LEU A 51 0.30 -18.35 12.26
C LEU A 51 0.59 -19.79 12.67
N ALA A 52 1.82 -20.13 13.00
CA ALA A 52 2.21 -21.47 13.46
C ALA A 52 1.45 -21.90 14.72
N LYS A 53 1.12 -20.97 15.60
CA LYS A 53 0.40 -21.27 16.85
C LYS A 53 -1.12 -21.32 16.67
N ARG A 54 -1.67 -20.54 15.76
CA ARG A 54 -3.10 -20.27 15.69
C ARG A 54 -3.77 -20.80 14.42
N GLU A 55 -3.00 -21.06 13.35
CA GLU A 55 -3.52 -21.48 12.05
C GLU A 55 -2.83 -22.77 11.54
N PRO A 56 -2.90 -23.88 12.31
CA PRO A 56 -2.11 -25.07 11.99
C PRO A 56 -2.60 -25.83 10.73
N SER A 57 -3.71 -25.43 10.14
CA SER A 57 -4.27 -26.09 8.96
C SER A 57 -4.27 -25.23 7.69
N GLY A 58 -3.83 -24.01 7.79
CA GLY A 58 -3.89 -23.03 6.71
C GLY A 58 -2.64 -22.20 6.59
N SER A 59 -1.50 -22.71 7.04
CA SER A 59 -0.21 -22.07 6.83
C SER A 59 0.32 -22.37 5.44
N TYR A 60 0.96 -21.41 4.82
CA TYR A 60 1.88 -21.63 3.72
C TYR A 60 2.95 -22.63 4.22
N LEU A 61 3.23 -23.62 3.60
CA LEU A 61 3.57 -24.06 2.27
C LEU A 61 2.74 -25.29 1.84
N VAL A 62 2.10 -25.98 2.78
CA VAL A 62 1.40 -27.26 2.57
C VAL A 62 0.01 -27.23 3.17
N SER A 63 -0.92 -27.89 2.50
CA SER A 63 -2.27 -28.11 2.98
C SER A 63 -2.36 -29.35 3.87
N ARG A 64 -3.49 -29.53 4.51
CA ARG A 64 -3.87 -30.84 5.02
C ARG A 64 -4.00 -31.81 3.84
N LYS A 65 -3.58 -33.06 4.04
CA LYS A 65 -3.72 -34.16 3.07
C LYS A 65 -2.72 -34.15 1.88
N GLY A 66 -1.56 -33.53 2.04
CA GLY A 66 -0.44 -33.80 1.17
C GLY A 66 -0.50 -33.10 -0.19
N MET A 67 -0.90 -31.85 -0.24
CA MET A 67 -0.76 -31.00 -1.42
C MET A 67 -0.04 -29.69 -1.05
N TRP A 68 0.65 -29.09 -1.98
CA TRP A 68 1.17 -27.75 -1.81
C TRP A 68 0.02 -26.76 -1.59
N HIS A 69 0.28 -25.72 -0.84
CA HIS A 69 -0.70 -24.70 -0.49
C HIS A 69 -0.10 -23.31 -0.63
N GLY A 70 -0.58 -22.54 -1.60
CA GLY A 70 -0.01 -21.25 -2.01
C GLY A 70 -0.33 -20.07 -1.11
N GLY A 71 -1.13 -20.24 -0.06
CA GLY A 71 -1.64 -19.13 0.72
C GLY A 71 -1.44 -19.26 2.22
N ILE A 72 -1.94 -18.27 2.93
CA ILE A 72 -2.09 -18.27 4.38
C ILE A 72 -3.56 -18.10 4.76
N HIS A 73 -4.01 -18.81 5.78
CA HIS A 73 -5.31 -18.59 6.39
C HIS A 73 -5.21 -17.65 7.58
N VAL A 74 -6.24 -16.84 7.76
CA VAL A 74 -6.45 -16.00 8.95
C VAL A 74 -7.88 -16.22 9.42
N THR A 75 -8.05 -16.91 10.54
CA THR A 75 -9.37 -17.11 11.15
C THR A 75 -9.60 -16.12 12.30
N GLU A 76 -10.87 -15.76 12.53
CA GLU A 76 -11.24 -14.86 13.63
C GLU A 76 -10.89 -15.48 15.00
N ALA A 77 -11.12 -16.78 15.15
CA ALA A 77 -10.82 -17.52 16.39
C ALA A 77 -9.33 -17.82 16.57
N GLY A 78 -8.57 -17.85 15.48
CA GLY A 78 -7.13 -18.13 15.47
C GLY A 78 -6.29 -16.86 15.52
N ALA A 79 -5.60 -16.54 14.42
CA ALA A 79 -4.73 -15.36 14.30
C ALA A 79 -5.48 -14.05 14.51
N GLY A 80 -6.75 -13.98 14.13
CA GLY A 80 -7.63 -12.83 14.32
C GLY A 80 -7.74 -12.31 15.76
N GLN A 81 -7.48 -13.16 16.75
CA GLN A 81 -7.42 -12.73 18.16
C GLN A 81 -6.34 -11.65 18.42
N SER A 82 -5.27 -11.65 17.64
CA SER A 82 -4.14 -10.72 17.75
C SER A 82 -4.15 -9.64 16.67
N LEU A 83 -5.10 -9.68 15.73
CA LEU A 83 -5.21 -8.76 14.61
C LEU A 83 -6.32 -7.73 14.81
N ASP A 84 -6.18 -6.59 14.16
CA ASP A 84 -7.26 -5.60 14.07
C ASP A 84 -8.23 -5.97 12.93
N LEU A 85 -9.24 -6.75 13.28
CA LEU A 85 -10.25 -7.21 12.32
C LEU A 85 -11.18 -6.08 11.84
N GLU A 86 -11.32 -4.99 12.61
CA GLU A 86 -12.09 -3.81 12.20
C GLU A 86 -11.35 -3.00 11.12
N ALA A 87 -10.02 -3.02 11.15
CA ALA A 87 -9.20 -2.45 10.08
C ALA A 87 -9.27 -3.28 8.79
N GLY A 88 -9.63 -4.55 8.87
CA GLY A 88 -9.75 -5.48 7.76
C GLY A 88 -8.42 -5.88 7.10
N LEU A 89 -8.54 -6.62 6.00
CA LEU A 89 -7.41 -7.04 5.17
C LEU A 89 -6.91 -5.88 4.32
N ARG A 90 -5.59 -5.84 4.12
CA ARG A 90 -4.90 -4.75 3.43
C ARG A 90 -4.19 -5.23 2.17
N CYS A 91 -4.19 -4.41 1.14
CA CYS A 91 -3.44 -4.67 -0.07
C CYS A 91 -1.94 -4.74 0.22
N ILE A 92 -1.27 -5.81 -0.22
CA ILE A 92 0.16 -6.04 0.08
C ILE A 92 1.11 -5.12 -0.69
N ALA A 93 0.70 -4.63 -1.86
CA ALA A 93 1.53 -3.75 -2.69
C ALA A 93 0.66 -2.83 -3.54
N ASP A 94 1.24 -1.73 -4.07
CA ASP A 94 0.58 -0.91 -5.07
C ASP A 94 0.21 -1.75 -6.29
N GLY A 95 -0.99 -1.57 -6.84
CA GLY A 95 -1.46 -2.35 -7.98
C GLY A 95 -2.82 -1.92 -8.47
N VAL A 96 -3.45 -2.81 -9.22
CA VAL A 96 -4.81 -2.62 -9.74
C VAL A 96 -5.66 -3.85 -9.43
N VAL A 97 -6.86 -3.64 -8.91
CA VAL A 97 -7.87 -4.70 -8.78
C VAL A 97 -8.33 -5.03 -10.19
N ILE A 98 -8.06 -6.24 -10.66
CA ILE A 98 -8.42 -6.70 -12.01
C ILE A 98 -9.69 -7.55 -12.04
N ALA A 99 -10.04 -8.15 -10.92
CA ALA A 99 -11.29 -8.87 -10.75
C ALA A 99 -11.70 -8.95 -9.27
N PHE A 100 -12.99 -9.06 -9.03
CA PHE A 100 -13.53 -9.34 -7.70
C PHE A 100 -14.88 -10.04 -7.79
N ARG A 101 -15.30 -10.69 -6.69
CA ARG A 101 -16.65 -11.21 -6.51
C ARG A 101 -17.20 -10.70 -5.18
N ALA A 102 -18.36 -10.08 -5.19
CA ALA A 102 -19.08 -9.69 -3.99
C ALA A 102 -20.27 -10.62 -3.79
N ASN A 103 -20.34 -11.35 -2.69
CA ASN A 103 -21.56 -12.08 -2.33
C ASN A 103 -22.62 -11.09 -1.84
N LYS A 104 -23.87 -11.28 -2.26
CA LYS A 104 -25.02 -10.61 -1.65
C LYS A 104 -25.24 -11.14 -0.25
N THR A 105 -25.50 -12.43 -0.14
CA THR A 105 -25.51 -13.25 1.08
C THR A 105 -24.53 -14.40 0.92
N TYR A 106 -24.31 -15.18 1.97
CA TYR A 106 -23.43 -16.32 1.89
C TYR A 106 -24.17 -17.52 1.28
N PRO A 107 -23.61 -18.21 0.28
CA PRO A 107 -24.08 -19.53 -0.12
C PRO A 107 -23.98 -20.52 1.06
N ILE A 108 -24.81 -21.53 1.06
CA ILE A 108 -24.92 -22.53 2.12
C ILE A 108 -24.69 -23.92 1.55
N SER A 109 -23.81 -24.71 2.20
CA SER A 109 -23.78 -26.15 2.06
C SER A 109 -24.74 -26.75 3.09
N GLU A 110 -25.54 -27.71 2.70
CA GLU A 110 -26.58 -28.29 3.56
C GLU A 110 -26.65 -29.80 3.43
N ILE A 111 -26.77 -30.50 4.56
CA ILE A 111 -27.02 -31.96 4.61
C ILE A 111 -28.27 -32.20 5.45
N ALA A 112 -29.16 -33.02 4.93
CA ALA A 112 -30.35 -33.43 5.67
C ALA A 112 -29.96 -34.22 6.94
N ALA A 113 -30.66 -33.95 8.04
CA ALA A 113 -30.46 -34.71 9.27
C ALA A 113 -30.90 -36.18 9.07
N THR A 114 -30.11 -37.11 9.56
CA THR A 114 -30.41 -38.55 9.44
C THR A 114 -31.55 -39.02 10.37
N ASP A 115 -31.86 -38.22 11.39
CA ASP A 115 -32.82 -38.51 12.45
C ASP A 115 -34.12 -37.69 12.38
N GLY A 116 -34.38 -37.02 11.26
CA GLY A 116 -35.56 -36.17 11.08
C GLY A 116 -35.43 -34.80 11.78
N GLY A 117 -34.28 -34.46 12.27
CA GLY A 117 -33.95 -33.14 12.84
C GLY A 117 -33.83 -32.03 11.77
N SER A 118 -33.42 -30.86 12.18
CA SER A 118 -33.11 -29.75 11.25
C SER A 118 -31.83 -30.06 10.47
N PRO A 119 -31.77 -29.69 9.17
CA PRO A 119 -30.58 -29.93 8.37
C PRO A 119 -29.38 -29.15 8.95
N VAL A 120 -28.20 -29.75 8.78
CA VAL A 120 -26.91 -29.08 9.13
C VAL A 120 -26.57 -28.14 8.01
N GLN A 121 -26.40 -26.87 8.33
CA GLN A 121 -26.10 -25.80 7.40
C GLN A 121 -24.71 -25.16 7.68
N ALA A 122 -23.94 -24.99 6.62
CA ALA A 122 -22.62 -24.38 6.66
C ALA A 122 -22.54 -23.22 5.64
N PRO A 123 -22.83 -21.97 6.07
CA PRO A 123 -22.66 -20.79 5.22
C PRO A 123 -21.18 -20.46 5.00
N TYR A 124 -20.83 -20.11 3.75
CA TYR A 124 -19.45 -19.79 3.36
C TYR A 124 -19.39 -18.66 2.33
N SER A 125 -18.31 -17.92 2.33
CA SER A 125 -18.06 -16.84 1.36
C SER A 125 -17.32 -17.38 0.13
N THR A 126 -17.80 -17.00 -1.04
CA THR A 126 -17.09 -17.12 -2.31
C THR A 126 -16.54 -15.78 -2.79
N GLY A 127 -16.70 -14.72 -1.97
CA GLY A 127 -16.22 -13.39 -2.26
C GLY A 127 -14.71 -13.32 -2.33
N PHE A 128 -14.18 -12.64 -3.35
CA PHE A 128 -12.74 -12.44 -3.51
C PHE A 128 -12.38 -11.08 -4.10
N ALA A 129 -11.12 -10.70 -3.94
CA ALA A 129 -10.47 -9.63 -4.68
C ALA A 129 -9.13 -10.14 -5.23
N LEU A 130 -8.88 -9.85 -6.50
CA LEU A 130 -7.64 -10.17 -7.20
C LEU A 130 -6.96 -8.90 -7.66
N VAL A 131 -5.75 -8.69 -7.18
CA VAL A 131 -4.95 -7.49 -7.48
C VAL A 131 -3.74 -7.89 -8.32
N ARG A 132 -3.54 -7.22 -9.44
CA ARG A 132 -2.34 -7.35 -10.26
C ARG A 132 -1.33 -6.30 -9.84
N HIS A 133 -0.08 -6.72 -9.67
CA HIS A 133 1.07 -5.91 -9.31
C HIS A 133 2.14 -6.04 -10.38
N THR A 134 2.92 -4.97 -10.57
CA THR A 134 4.08 -5.01 -11.45
C THR A 134 5.30 -4.50 -10.69
N MET A 135 6.31 -5.34 -10.55
CA MET A 135 7.61 -5.00 -10.01
C MET A 135 8.61 -4.89 -11.16
N GLU A 136 9.46 -3.88 -11.12
CA GLU A 136 10.53 -3.71 -12.10
C GLU A 136 11.87 -3.70 -11.38
N PHE A 137 12.76 -4.64 -11.73
CA PHE A 137 14.14 -4.66 -11.28
C PHE A 137 14.95 -5.81 -11.96
N PRO A 138 16.12 -5.53 -12.55
CA PRO A 138 16.62 -4.20 -12.87
C PRO A 138 15.75 -3.50 -13.90
N ARG A 139 16.11 -2.29 -14.27
CA ARG A 139 15.32 -1.50 -15.20
C ARG A 139 15.10 -2.24 -16.53
N GLY A 140 13.85 -2.29 -16.98
CA GLY A 140 13.44 -3.02 -18.18
C GLY A 140 13.05 -4.48 -17.90
N THR A 141 13.42 -5.04 -16.75
CA THR A 141 13.02 -6.39 -16.33
C THR A 141 11.82 -6.30 -15.40
N LYS A 142 10.68 -6.83 -15.81
CA LYS A 142 9.42 -6.74 -15.07
C LYS A 142 8.96 -8.11 -14.59
N LEU A 143 8.42 -8.16 -13.39
CA LEU A 143 7.65 -9.28 -12.85
C LEU A 143 6.22 -8.82 -12.62
N THR A 144 5.29 -9.48 -13.29
CA THR A 144 3.86 -9.37 -12.97
C THR A 144 3.50 -10.47 -11.99
N PHE A 145 2.92 -10.10 -10.85
CA PHE A 145 2.42 -11.04 -9.85
C PHE A 145 1.04 -10.60 -9.37
N TYR A 146 0.33 -11.50 -8.74
CA TYR A 146 -1.02 -11.31 -8.29
C TYR A 146 -1.14 -11.57 -6.80
N SER A 147 -1.93 -10.77 -6.09
CA SER A 147 -2.38 -11.09 -4.74
C SER A 147 -3.88 -11.37 -4.74
N LEU A 148 -4.24 -12.50 -4.18
CA LEU A 148 -5.61 -12.96 -4.04
C LEU A 148 -6.03 -12.90 -2.57
N TYR A 149 -7.24 -12.46 -2.33
CA TYR A 149 -7.89 -12.44 -1.02
C TYR A 149 -9.25 -13.10 -1.15
N MET A 150 -9.39 -14.31 -0.61
CA MET A 150 -10.61 -15.10 -0.66
C MET A 150 -11.42 -15.06 0.64
N HIS A 151 -12.66 -15.46 0.54
CA HIS A 151 -13.64 -15.55 1.64
C HIS A 151 -13.96 -14.20 2.28
N LEU A 152 -14.12 -13.17 1.45
CA LEU A 152 -14.44 -11.82 1.91
C LEU A 152 -15.90 -11.70 2.38
N MET A 153 -16.14 -10.75 3.28
CA MET A 153 -17.46 -10.46 3.87
C MET A 153 -18.50 -10.11 2.81
N SER A 154 -19.71 -10.68 2.93
CA SER A 154 -20.81 -10.40 2.02
C SER A 154 -21.40 -9.01 2.20
N TRP A 155 -22.09 -8.49 1.20
CA TRP A 155 -22.70 -7.16 1.20
C TRP A 155 -23.67 -6.98 2.37
N GLU A 156 -24.57 -7.93 2.58
CA GLU A 156 -25.57 -7.82 3.65
C GLU A 156 -24.97 -7.99 5.04
N ASP A 157 -23.90 -8.79 5.17
CA ASP A 157 -23.24 -8.97 6.47
C ASP A 157 -22.56 -7.71 7.00
N TYR A 158 -22.20 -6.76 6.13
CA TYR A 158 -21.72 -5.43 6.57
C TYR A 158 -22.75 -4.66 7.38
N ALA A 159 -24.03 -4.94 7.28
CA ALA A 159 -25.07 -4.32 8.13
C ALA A 159 -24.93 -4.71 9.61
N ASN A 160 -24.39 -5.89 9.87
CA ASN A 160 -24.10 -6.38 11.24
C ASN A 160 -22.84 -5.71 11.84
N PHE A 161 -22.03 -5.06 11.02
CA PHE A 161 -20.77 -4.42 11.39
C PHE A 161 -20.70 -2.99 10.85
N PRO A 162 -21.51 -2.05 11.37
CA PRO A 162 -21.65 -0.71 10.80
C PRO A 162 -20.36 0.13 10.86
N GLN A 163 -19.38 -0.26 11.69
CA GLN A 163 -18.07 0.38 11.76
C GLN A 163 -17.13 -0.02 10.61
N ARG A 164 -17.37 -1.17 9.97
CA ARG A 164 -16.55 -1.69 8.88
C ARG A 164 -16.91 -1.01 7.56
N LYS A 165 -15.90 -0.47 6.90
CA LYS A 165 -16.07 0.16 5.59
C LYS A 165 -16.13 -0.91 4.50
N LYS A 166 -17.06 -0.76 3.56
CA LYS A 166 -17.06 -1.57 2.34
C LYS A 166 -15.87 -1.22 1.45
N PRO A 167 -15.33 -2.20 0.67
CA PRO A 167 -14.23 -1.96 -0.25
C PRO A 167 -14.52 -0.83 -1.24
N SER A 168 -13.51 -0.01 -1.55
CA SER A 168 -13.66 1.13 -2.46
C SER A 168 -13.80 0.71 -3.93
N TYR A 169 -13.25 -0.45 -4.31
CA TYR A 169 -13.30 -0.99 -5.66
C TYR A 169 -14.65 -1.63 -6.03
N TRP A 170 -15.56 -1.82 -5.07
CA TRP A 170 -16.92 -2.23 -5.40
C TRP A 170 -17.61 -1.11 -6.16
N SER A 171 -18.05 -1.37 -7.40
CA SER A 171 -18.82 -0.43 -8.19
C SER A 171 -20.16 -0.19 -7.52
N ARG A 172 -20.48 1.07 -7.24
CA ARG A 172 -21.70 1.45 -6.52
C ARG A 172 -22.51 2.39 -7.37
N GLU A 173 -23.81 2.18 -7.36
CA GLU A 173 -24.80 3.08 -7.92
C GLU A 173 -25.55 3.77 -6.80
N TRP A 174 -26.12 4.90 -7.12
CA TRP A 174 -26.96 5.65 -6.21
C TRP A 174 -28.36 5.67 -6.75
N ARG A 175 -29.33 5.29 -5.92
CA ARG A 175 -30.74 5.33 -6.30
C ARG A 175 -31.41 6.52 -5.62
N VAL A 176 -32.18 7.29 -6.41
CA VAL A 176 -33.02 8.37 -5.89
C VAL A 176 -34.16 7.76 -5.10
N THR A 177 -34.30 8.09 -3.81
CA THR A 177 -35.32 7.51 -2.94
C THR A 177 -36.68 8.19 -3.08
N GLN A 178 -37.71 7.62 -2.43
CA GLN A 178 -39.03 8.22 -2.30
C GLN A 178 -39.05 9.52 -1.48
N HIS A 179 -38.00 9.80 -0.71
CA HIS A 179 -37.84 11.03 0.07
C HIS A 179 -37.40 12.22 -0.79
N ALA A 180 -36.93 11.99 -1.99
CA ALA A 180 -36.65 13.02 -2.99
C ALA A 180 -37.98 13.49 -3.63
N GLN A 181 -38.53 14.56 -3.12
CA GLN A 181 -39.90 15.07 -3.49
C GLN A 181 -39.84 16.42 -4.22
N ASP A 182 -38.71 16.80 -4.76
CA ASP A 182 -38.61 18.00 -5.58
C ASP A 182 -39.50 17.89 -6.84
N LYS A 183 -40.12 19.01 -7.24
CA LYS A 183 -40.97 19.11 -8.44
C LYS A 183 -40.49 20.27 -9.33
N PRO A 184 -40.81 20.23 -10.63
CA PRO A 184 -40.64 21.40 -11.50
C PRO A 184 -41.32 22.66 -10.92
N SER A 185 -40.66 23.78 -11.08
CA SER A 185 -41.29 25.06 -10.71
C SER A 185 -42.43 25.38 -11.69
N PRO A 186 -43.46 26.15 -11.30
CA PRO A 186 -44.53 26.57 -12.23
C PRO A 186 -43.98 27.25 -13.49
N GLY A 187 -44.54 26.88 -14.62
CA GLY A 187 -44.16 27.46 -15.91
C GLY A 187 -44.57 28.92 -16.09
N ARG A 188 -44.03 29.56 -17.14
CA ARG A 188 -44.51 30.87 -17.63
C ARG A 188 -45.97 30.72 -18.00
N ASN A 189 -46.85 31.61 -17.63
CA ASN A 189 -48.30 31.57 -17.84
C ASN A 189 -49.10 30.67 -16.86
N GLY A 190 -48.58 30.39 -15.67
CA GLY A 190 -49.31 29.64 -14.62
C GLY A 190 -49.52 28.15 -14.90
N GLN A 191 -48.71 27.55 -15.75
CA GLN A 191 -48.75 26.11 -15.97
C GLN A 191 -48.40 25.39 -14.66
N ILE A 192 -49.32 24.51 -14.22
CA ILE A 192 -49.19 23.73 -13.00
C ILE A 192 -48.21 22.55 -13.24
N PRO A 193 -47.28 22.29 -12.34
CA PRO A 193 -46.42 21.10 -12.40
C PRO A 193 -47.24 19.81 -12.38
N ASP A 194 -46.83 18.83 -13.19
CA ASP A 194 -47.38 17.47 -13.11
C ASP A 194 -47.05 16.86 -11.75
N PRO A 195 -48.05 16.44 -10.95
CA PRO A 195 -47.82 15.84 -9.63
C PRO A 195 -46.95 14.60 -9.66
N SER A 196 -46.90 13.86 -10.77
CA SER A 196 -46.09 12.64 -10.94
C SER A 196 -44.58 12.93 -11.15
N GLN A 197 -44.24 14.15 -11.55
CA GLN A 197 -42.87 14.56 -11.79
C GLN A 197 -42.17 14.94 -10.48
N GLN A 198 -41.92 13.91 -9.64
CA GLN A 198 -41.23 14.06 -8.37
C GLN A 198 -39.84 13.38 -8.42
N GLY A 199 -38.90 13.96 -7.70
CA GLY A 199 -37.56 13.37 -7.63
C GLY A 199 -36.52 14.27 -6.96
N LEU A 200 -35.27 14.10 -7.34
CA LEU A 200 -34.12 14.80 -6.79
C LEU A 200 -33.66 15.91 -7.74
N ARG A 201 -33.62 17.14 -7.23
CA ARG A 201 -33.16 18.30 -7.98
C ARG A 201 -31.66 18.23 -8.31
N VAL A 202 -31.36 18.29 -9.61
CA VAL A 202 -29.98 18.38 -10.11
C VAL A 202 -29.63 19.85 -10.35
N ARG A 203 -28.46 20.26 -9.90
CA ARG A 203 -28.01 21.66 -9.93
C ARG A 203 -26.71 21.80 -10.71
N LYS A 204 -26.50 22.95 -11.33
CA LYS A 204 -25.24 23.27 -12.05
C LYS A 204 -24.01 23.24 -11.15
N THR A 205 -24.16 23.67 -9.92
CA THR A 205 -23.13 23.64 -8.87
C THR A 205 -23.80 23.32 -7.52
N PRO A 206 -23.08 22.89 -6.49
CA PRO A 206 -23.64 22.75 -5.15
C PRO A 206 -24.34 24.03 -4.70
N ASN A 207 -25.62 23.95 -4.31
CA ASN A 207 -26.52 25.07 -4.03
C ASN A 207 -26.79 26.01 -5.23
N GLY A 208 -26.37 25.68 -6.45
CA GLY A 208 -26.55 26.50 -7.64
C GLY A 208 -27.95 26.41 -8.27
N ALA A 209 -28.09 26.97 -9.46
CA ALA A 209 -29.36 26.94 -10.23
C ALA A 209 -29.74 25.48 -10.58
N PRO A 210 -31.02 25.11 -10.49
CA PRO A 210 -31.50 23.79 -10.90
C PRO A 210 -31.45 23.67 -12.43
N ILE A 211 -31.04 22.51 -12.92
CA ILE A 211 -30.95 22.18 -14.34
C ILE A 211 -31.88 21.03 -14.75
N GLY A 212 -32.38 20.27 -13.76
CA GLY A 212 -33.31 19.17 -13.96
C GLY A 212 -33.72 18.54 -12.65
N ILE A 213 -34.55 17.51 -12.74
CA ILE A 213 -35.01 16.69 -11.61
C ILE A 213 -34.87 15.22 -12.01
N LEU A 214 -34.11 14.44 -11.27
CA LEU A 214 -34.01 12.97 -11.41
C LEU A 214 -35.28 12.34 -10.83
N PRO A 215 -35.99 11.49 -11.59
CA PRO A 215 -37.14 10.75 -11.06
C PRO A 215 -36.82 9.94 -9.83
N GLN A 216 -37.80 9.73 -8.95
CA GLN A 216 -37.68 8.71 -7.89
C GLN A 216 -37.40 7.33 -8.50
N GLY A 217 -36.54 6.55 -7.89
CA GLY A 217 -36.08 5.25 -8.38
C GLY A 217 -34.97 5.33 -9.44
N ALA A 218 -34.62 6.53 -9.92
CA ALA A 218 -33.54 6.71 -10.89
C ALA A 218 -32.19 6.24 -10.31
N SER A 219 -31.46 5.45 -11.10
CA SER A 219 -30.08 5.06 -10.78
C SER A 219 -29.09 6.03 -11.41
N ILE A 220 -28.08 6.43 -10.65
CA ILE A 220 -27.04 7.37 -11.07
C ILE A 220 -25.69 6.93 -10.54
N ARG A 221 -24.60 7.36 -11.19
CA ARG A 221 -23.24 7.28 -10.65
C ARG A 221 -22.82 8.63 -10.11
N ILE A 222 -22.21 8.62 -8.94
CA ILE A 222 -21.70 9.80 -8.25
C ILE A 222 -20.18 9.72 -8.20
N GLY A 223 -19.53 10.72 -8.75
CA GLY A 223 -18.09 10.91 -8.73
C GLY A 223 -17.64 11.74 -7.53
N LYS A 224 -17.28 13.00 -7.78
CA LYS A 224 -16.76 13.90 -6.74
C LYS A 224 -17.82 14.25 -5.70
N ARG A 225 -17.39 14.30 -4.43
CA ARG A 225 -18.24 14.77 -3.33
C ARG A 225 -17.71 16.09 -2.78
N LYS A 226 -18.61 16.98 -2.42
CA LYS A 226 -18.24 18.29 -1.88
C LYS A 226 -19.18 18.70 -0.74
N LYS A 227 -18.62 19.17 0.36
CA LYS A 227 -19.38 19.72 1.47
C LYS A 227 -19.47 21.24 1.33
N VAL A 228 -20.66 21.79 1.14
CA VAL A 228 -20.91 23.22 0.98
C VAL A 228 -21.96 23.67 1.98
N ARG A 229 -21.62 24.65 2.83
CA ARG A 229 -22.51 25.16 3.90
C ARG A 229 -23.09 24.07 4.79
N GLY A 230 -22.25 23.08 5.18
CA GLY A 230 -22.68 21.96 6.02
C GLY A 230 -23.46 20.85 5.29
N ARG A 231 -23.83 21.03 4.03
CA ARG A 231 -24.55 20.05 3.19
C ARG A 231 -23.59 19.30 2.28
N GLU A 232 -23.78 17.98 2.15
CA GLU A 232 -22.98 17.12 1.26
C GLU A 232 -23.63 17.03 -0.12
N TRP A 233 -22.81 17.20 -1.16
CA TRP A 233 -23.21 17.19 -2.56
C TRP A 233 -22.36 16.19 -3.33
N GLY A 234 -23.00 15.48 -4.29
CA GLY A 234 -22.34 14.56 -5.21
C GLY A 234 -22.48 15.05 -6.65
N GLU A 235 -21.40 14.93 -7.41
CA GLU A 235 -21.38 15.19 -8.85
C GLU A 235 -21.88 13.94 -9.58
N VAL A 236 -22.96 14.06 -10.34
CA VAL A 236 -23.50 12.96 -11.14
C VAL A 236 -22.64 12.82 -12.39
N THR A 237 -21.94 11.70 -12.50
CA THR A 237 -21.07 11.38 -13.65
C THR A 237 -21.81 10.63 -14.75
N ASP A 238 -22.82 9.86 -14.37
CA ASP A 238 -23.62 9.08 -15.32
C ASP A 238 -25.08 8.99 -14.88
N LEU A 239 -25.98 9.02 -15.88
CA LEU A 239 -27.44 8.94 -15.74
C LEU A 239 -27.91 7.58 -16.29
N LEU A 240 -27.72 6.52 -15.61
CA LEU A 240 -27.99 5.15 -16.05
C LEU A 240 -29.41 4.98 -16.66
N ASP A 241 -29.52 5.19 -17.97
CA ASP A 241 -30.76 5.06 -18.78
C ASP A 241 -31.96 5.86 -18.27
N VAL A 242 -31.72 7.01 -17.60
CA VAL A 242 -32.77 7.85 -17.03
C VAL A 242 -32.73 9.25 -17.63
N SER A 243 -33.88 9.73 -18.01
CA SER A 243 -34.11 11.11 -18.42
C SER A 243 -34.61 11.97 -17.27
N MET A 244 -34.04 13.15 -17.11
CA MET A 244 -34.46 14.10 -16.10
C MET A 244 -35.73 14.80 -16.50
N TYR A 245 -36.59 15.17 -15.54
CA TYR A 245 -37.65 16.14 -15.73
C TYR A 245 -37.07 17.57 -15.84
N PRO A 246 -37.70 18.48 -16.59
CA PRO A 246 -37.24 19.87 -16.68
C PRO A 246 -37.35 20.57 -15.31
N PRO A 247 -36.48 21.57 -15.02
CA PRO A 247 -36.52 22.29 -13.75
C PRO A 247 -37.74 23.23 -13.62
N VAL A 248 -38.36 23.56 -14.73
CA VAL A 248 -39.57 24.41 -14.82
C VAL A 248 -40.57 23.74 -15.76
N THR A 249 -41.84 23.75 -15.40
CA THR A 249 -42.92 23.14 -16.20
C THR A 249 -42.96 23.77 -17.59
N GLY A 250 -42.99 22.91 -18.64
CA GLY A 250 -42.94 23.36 -20.03
C GLY A 250 -41.55 23.85 -20.50
N GLY A 251 -40.56 23.74 -19.67
CA GLY A 251 -39.15 24.00 -19.99
C GLY A 251 -38.43 22.78 -20.58
N TYR A 252 -37.13 22.87 -20.68
CA TYR A 252 -36.27 21.80 -21.13
C TYR A 252 -35.13 21.56 -20.15
N VAL A 253 -34.54 20.39 -20.19
CA VAL A 253 -33.31 20.06 -19.49
C VAL A 253 -32.11 20.53 -20.30
N ASP A 254 -31.17 21.24 -19.72
CA ASP A 254 -29.95 21.69 -20.41
C ASP A 254 -29.14 20.47 -20.90
N PRO A 255 -28.99 20.30 -22.23
CA PRO A 255 -28.30 19.14 -22.80
C PRO A 255 -26.78 19.30 -22.79
N SER A 256 -26.24 20.43 -22.31
CA SER A 256 -24.81 20.72 -22.38
C SER A 256 -24.01 19.74 -21.51
N PRO A 257 -23.08 18.98 -22.09
CA PRO A 257 -22.23 18.02 -21.32
C PRO A 257 -21.26 18.73 -20.38
N ASP A 258 -20.94 20.01 -20.61
CA ASP A 258 -20.00 20.81 -19.84
C ASP A 258 -20.61 21.43 -18.57
N VAL A 259 -21.87 21.22 -18.32
CA VAL A 259 -22.55 21.74 -17.14
C VAL A 259 -22.46 20.70 -16.03
N GLY A 260 -21.77 21.04 -14.94
CA GLY A 260 -21.72 20.18 -13.73
C GLY A 260 -23.12 19.79 -13.26
N ARG A 261 -23.31 18.53 -12.90
CA ARG A 261 -24.58 17.96 -12.42
C ARG A 261 -24.40 17.58 -10.97
N TRP A 262 -24.94 18.38 -10.05
CA TRP A 262 -24.77 18.17 -8.60
C TRP A 262 -26.09 17.84 -7.93
N VAL A 263 -26.08 16.80 -7.10
CA VAL A 263 -27.24 16.36 -6.30
C VAL A 263 -26.91 16.42 -4.81
N TYR A 264 -27.93 16.65 -4.00
CA TYR A 264 -27.81 16.65 -2.54
C TYR A 264 -27.82 15.21 -2.02
N LEU A 265 -26.80 14.86 -1.19
CA LEU A 265 -26.63 13.50 -0.64
C LEU A 265 -27.14 13.35 0.80
N GLY A 266 -27.76 14.38 1.36
CA GLY A 266 -28.24 14.35 2.73
C GLY A 266 -29.65 13.80 2.88
N GLN A 267 -30.27 14.14 4.01
CA GLN A 267 -31.62 13.70 4.36
C GLN A 267 -32.60 14.89 4.31
N GLU A 268 -33.75 14.68 3.70
CA GLU A 268 -34.91 15.57 3.71
C GLU A 268 -36.20 14.72 3.67
N ASN A 269 -37.34 15.29 4.05
CA ASN A 269 -38.65 14.61 4.03
C ASN A 269 -38.69 13.27 4.77
N GLY A 270 -37.93 13.15 5.87
CA GLY A 270 -37.96 11.98 6.74
C GLY A 270 -36.99 10.85 6.35
N GLY A 271 -36.13 11.07 5.36
CA GLY A 271 -35.14 10.05 4.98
C GLY A 271 -34.04 10.54 4.02
N PRO A 272 -33.13 9.66 3.61
CA PRO A 272 -32.06 10.00 2.68
C PRO A 272 -32.61 10.28 1.28
N MET A 273 -32.07 11.33 0.62
CA MET A 273 -32.47 11.70 -0.73
C MET A 273 -32.00 10.70 -1.78
N VAL A 274 -30.89 10.03 -1.51
CA VAL A 274 -30.31 8.95 -2.31
C VAL A 274 -29.81 7.84 -1.40
N GLU A 275 -29.87 6.61 -1.87
CA GLU A 275 -29.30 5.44 -1.20
C GLU A 275 -28.22 4.81 -2.08
N GLU A 276 -27.17 4.30 -1.45
CA GLU A 276 -26.09 3.60 -2.15
C GLU A 276 -26.52 2.16 -2.43
N VAL A 277 -26.50 1.77 -3.69
CA VAL A 277 -26.96 0.44 -4.16
C VAL A 277 -25.83 -0.21 -4.94
N PHE A 278 -25.55 -1.47 -4.65
CA PHE A 278 -24.76 -2.31 -5.50
C PHE A 278 -25.70 -3.08 -6.44
N PRO A 279 -25.52 -3.01 -7.76
CA PRO A 279 -26.47 -3.63 -8.67
C PRO A 279 -26.62 -5.14 -8.44
N ASP A 280 -27.84 -5.63 -8.37
CA ASP A 280 -28.10 -7.08 -8.15
C ASP A 280 -27.43 -7.97 -9.20
N SER A 281 -27.29 -7.47 -10.43
CA SER A 281 -26.60 -8.16 -11.52
C SER A 281 -25.10 -8.34 -11.33
N MET A 282 -24.49 -7.65 -10.36
CA MET A 282 -23.06 -7.72 -10.06
C MET A 282 -22.74 -8.65 -8.89
N PHE A 283 -23.74 -9.12 -8.14
CA PHE A 283 -23.51 -10.08 -7.06
C PHE A 283 -23.23 -11.50 -7.56
N ASP A 284 -22.51 -12.24 -6.75
CA ASP A 284 -22.30 -13.69 -6.82
C ASP A 284 -21.64 -14.20 -8.13
N ARG A 285 -20.97 -13.33 -8.86
CA ARG A 285 -20.18 -13.62 -10.06
C ARG A 285 -18.84 -12.90 -10.06
N ALA A 286 -17.87 -13.38 -10.82
CA ALA A 286 -16.63 -12.64 -11.02
C ALA A 286 -16.88 -11.41 -11.92
N ILE A 287 -16.48 -10.24 -11.40
CA ILE A 287 -16.49 -8.98 -12.12
C ILE A 287 -15.07 -8.68 -12.55
N VAL A 288 -14.81 -8.72 -13.84
CA VAL A 288 -13.54 -8.30 -14.44
C VAL A 288 -13.58 -6.78 -14.64
N THR A 289 -12.55 -6.09 -14.17
CA THR A 289 -12.49 -4.62 -14.15
C THR A 289 -11.52 -4.03 -15.18
N THR A 290 -10.82 -4.88 -15.94
CA THR A 290 -9.84 -4.45 -16.95
C THR A 290 -10.43 -3.65 -18.11
N ASP A 291 -11.72 -3.86 -18.44
CA ASP A 291 -12.44 -3.12 -19.46
C ASP A 291 -12.98 -1.76 -18.96
N GLN A 292 -12.93 -1.53 -17.65
CA GLN A 292 -13.33 -0.24 -17.08
C GLN A 292 -12.19 0.75 -17.27
N THR A 293 -12.23 1.49 -18.35
CA THR A 293 -11.38 2.66 -18.57
C THR A 293 -11.71 3.72 -17.54
N LEU A 294 -11.00 3.70 -16.43
CA LEU A 294 -10.85 4.88 -15.59
C LEU A 294 -10.03 5.88 -16.39
N SER A 295 -10.61 7.04 -16.66
CA SER A 295 -10.09 8.20 -17.39
C SER A 295 -8.82 8.05 -18.24
N PRO A 296 -8.79 8.54 -19.48
CA PRO A 296 -7.67 8.36 -20.43
C PRO A 296 -6.31 8.88 -19.94
N SER A 297 -6.23 9.58 -18.83
CA SER A 297 -4.99 10.12 -18.26
C SER A 297 -4.16 9.11 -17.44
N ASP A 298 -4.75 7.99 -17.01
CA ASP A 298 -4.08 7.07 -16.06
C ASP A 298 -3.56 5.78 -16.72
N SER A 299 -3.77 5.59 -18.01
CA SER A 299 -3.39 4.39 -18.75
C SER A 299 -2.09 4.55 -19.54
N GLN A 300 -0.98 4.77 -18.88
CA GLN A 300 0.31 4.43 -19.48
C GLN A 300 0.71 3.01 -19.03
N GLY A 301 0.20 2.01 -19.73
CA GLY A 301 0.98 0.82 -20.04
C GLY A 301 0.51 -0.55 -19.59
N ASP A 302 -0.45 -0.77 -18.65
CA ASP A 302 -0.70 -2.13 -18.13
C ASP A 302 -2.18 -2.57 -18.04
N GLY A 303 -2.94 -2.43 -19.12
CA GLY A 303 -4.13 -3.27 -19.33
C GLY A 303 -5.31 -3.11 -18.36
N GLY A 304 -5.59 -1.89 -17.84
CA GLY A 304 -6.82 -1.57 -17.11
C GLY A 304 -6.91 -2.14 -15.68
N GLY A 305 -7.96 -1.76 -14.96
CA GLY A 305 -8.26 -2.17 -13.58
C GLY A 305 -8.50 -0.97 -12.66
N ILE A 306 -8.91 -1.23 -11.42
CA ILE A 306 -9.15 -0.19 -10.41
C ILE A 306 -7.90 0.01 -9.56
N PRO A 307 -7.26 1.19 -9.57
CA PRO A 307 -6.05 1.43 -8.77
C PRO A 307 -6.28 1.21 -7.29
N ILE A 308 -5.32 0.56 -6.64
CA ILE A 308 -5.29 0.33 -5.20
C ILE A 308 -3.86 0.47 -4.69
N LYS A 309 -3.70 1.00 -3.49
CA LYS A 309 -2.38 1.23 -2.90
C LYS A 309 -2.05 0.21 -1.82
N SER A 310 -0.77 0.00 -1.61
CA SER A 310 -0.23 -0.75 -0.48
C SER A 310 -0.83 -0.25 0.83
N GLY A 311 -1.43 -1.16 1.61
CA GLY A 311 -2.09 -0.85 2.86
C GLY A 311 -3.54 -0.34 2.74
N ASP A 312 -4.10 -0.21 1.54
CA ASP A 312 -5.53 0.09 1.36
C ASP A 312 -6.40 -1.11 1.76
N LEU A 313 -7.66 -0.81 2.12
CA LEU A 313 -8.62 -1.83 2.51
C LEU A 313 -9.02 -2.71 1.31
N ILE A 314 -8.81 -4.01 1.44
CA ILE A 314 -9.33 -5.03 0.52
C ILE A 314 -10.72 -5.51 0.94
N GLY A 315 -10.95 -5.76 2.21
CA GLY A 315 -12.21 -6.28 2.74
C GLY A 315 -12.06 -6.83 4.14
N HIS A 316 -13.07 -7.53 4.61
CA HIS A 316 -13.10 -8.15 5.94
C HIS A 316 -13.36 -9.64 5.83
N LEU A 317 -13.04 -10.38 6.89
CA LEU A 317 -13.25 -11.82 6.96
C LEU A 317 -14.72 -12.17 6.80
N GLY A 318 -15.05 -13.03 5.83
CA GLY A 318 -16.39 -13.58 5.63
C GLY A 318 -16.60 -14.89 6.35
N ARG A 319 -17.82 -15.44 6.26
CA ARG A 319 -18.16 -16.75 6.82
C ARG A 319 -17.43 -17.86 6.08
N TYR A 320 -17.01 -18.87 6.81
CA TYR A 320 -16.38 -20.07 6.24
C TYR A 320 -16.66 -21.26 7.15
N ASP A 321 -17.91 -21.61 7.25
CA ASP A 321 -18.32 -22.81 7.96
C ASP A 321 -18.14 -24.04 7.05
N SER A 322 -17.91 -25.19 7.66
CA SER A 322 -17.78 -26.47 6.98
C SER A 322 -18.70 -27.49 7.65
N LEU A 323 -19.23 -28.45 6.85
CA LEU A 323 -20.15 -29.48 7.33
C LEU A 323 -19.50 -30.48 8.29
N ASP A 324 -18.16 -30.58 8.25
CA ASP A 324 -17.36 -31.43 9.14
C ASP A 324 -16.95 -30.74 10.45
N GLN A 325 -17.26 -29.45 10.61
CA GLN A 325 -16.92 -28.68 11.81
C GLN A 325 -18.07 -28.67 12.80
N PRO A 326 -17.81 -28.90 14.10
CA PRO A 326 -18.83 -28.90 15.14
C PRO A 326 -19.36 -27.50 15.49
N THR A 327 -18.74 -26.43 15.00
CA THR A 327 -19.06 -25.05 15.33
C THR A 327 -19.48 -24.25 14.11
N SER A 328 -20.56 -23.48 14.24
CA SER A 328 -21.00 -22.49 13.25
C SER A 328 -20.52 -21.10 13.65
N GLY A 329 -20.37 -20.22 12.67
CA GLY A 329 -19.97 -18.83 12.88
C GLY A 329 -18.50 -18.55 12.60
N THR A 330 -17.77 -19.52 12.03
CA THR A 330 -16.37 -19.34 11.66
C THR A 330 -16.22 -18.25 10.61
N ARG A 331 -15.27 -17.35 10.84
CA ARG A 331 -14.87 -16.35 9.84
C ARG A 331 -13.41 -16.54 9.49
N MET A 332 -13.11 -16.47 8.21
CA MET A 332 -11.78 -16.72 7.67
C MET A 332 -11.51 -15.81 6.47
N ALA A 333 -10.25 -15.58 6.20
CA ALA A 333 -9.75 -15.14 4.91
C ALA A 333 -8.57 -16.02 4.49
N HIS A 334 -8.43 -16.21 3.19
CA HIS A 334 -7.31 -16.89 2.55
C HIS A 334 -6.57 -15.85 1.69
N ILE A 335 -5.27 -15.75 1.83
CA ILE A 335 -4.44 -14.75 1.14
C ILE A 335 -3.31 -15.48 0.41
N GLU A 336 -3.24 -15.28 -0.91
CA GLU A 336 -2.20 -15.85 -1.79
C GLU A 336 -1.43 -14.78 -2.54
N VAL A 337 -0.20 -15.12 -2.92
CA VAL A 337 0.56 -14.42 -3.96
C VAL A 337 1.05 -15.43 -4.97
N PHE A 338 0.80 -15.17 -6.25
CA PHE A 338 1.24 -16.06 -7.32
C PHE A 338 1.70 -15.30 -8.57
N CYS A 339 2.47 -15.96 -9.41
CA CYS A 339 2.97 -15.44 -10.69
C CYS A 339 3.25 -16.59 -11.67
N ASP A 340 3.53 -16.23 -12.90
CA ASP A 340 3.97 -17.17 -13.94
C ASP A 340 5.45 -17.58 -13.79
N ASP A 341 5.94 -18.39 -14.74
CA ASP A 341 7.31 -18.91 -14.73
C ASP A 341 8.40 -17.83 -14.90
N GLY A 342 8.00 -16.59 -15.17
CA GLY A 342 8.94 -15.46 -15.28
C GLY A 342 9.66 -15.11 -14.00
N ILE A 343 9.21 -15.60 -12.84
CA ILE A 343 9.80 -15.27 -11.54
C ILE A 343 11.24 -15.77 -11.39
N GLU A 344 11.56 -16.94 -11.90
CA GLU A 344 12.92 -17.51 -11.80
C GLU A 344 13.93 -16.61 -12.50
N SER A 345 13.68 -16.29 -13.76
CA SER A 345 14.54 -15.41 -14.55
C SER A 345 14.59 -13.98 -13.99
N PHE A 346 13.49 -13.50 -13.41
CA PHE A 346 13.44 -12.19 -12.77
C PHE A 346 14.35 -12.13 -11.53
N ILE A 347 14.30 -13.13 -10.66
CA ILE A 347 15.16 -13.23 -9.48
C ILE A 347 16.64 -13.33 -9.90
N GLU A 348 16.95 -14.16 -10.87
CA GLU A 348 18.31 -14.38 -11.37
C GLU A 348 18.91 -13.08 -11.94
N GLN A 349 18.20 -12.42 -12.85
CA GLN A 349 18.64 -11.14 -13.42
C GLN A 349 18.81 -10.04 -12.34
N GLY A 350 17.92 -10.03 -11.35
CA GLY A 350 18.05 -9.12 -10.21
C GLY A 350 19.31 -9.37 -9.39
N ARG A 351 19.63 -10.63 -9.09
CA ARG A 351 20.85 -11.04 -8.38
C ARG A 351 22.12 -10.70 -9.16
N GLU A 352 22.14 -10.97 -10.46
CA GLU A 352 23.25 -10.62 -11.34
C GLU A 352 23.50 -9.11 -11.34
N TRP A 353 22.44 -8.31 -11.51
CA TRP A 353 22.56 -6.87 -11.52
C TRP A 353 23.07 -6.32 -10.19
N VAL A 354 22.56 -6.81 -9.05
CA VAL A 354 23.07 -6.44 -7.72
C VAL A 354 24.52 -6.86 -7.54
N GLY A 355 24.93 -8.03 -8.06
CA GLY A 355 26.30 -8.48 -8.02
C GLY A 355 27.27 -7.53 -8.76
N GLN A 356 26.81 -6.97 -9.89
CA GLN A 356 27.60 -6.04 -10.71
C GLN A 356 27.60 -4.61 -10.16
N HIS A 357 26.48 -4.11 -9.65
CA HIS A 357 26.25 -2.68 -9.33
C HIS A 357 26.12 -2.40 -7.83
N GLY A 358 26.04 -3.42 -6.98
CA GLY A 358 25.86 -3.24 -5.53
C GLY A 358 26.87 -2.30 -4.86
N PRO A 359 28.15 -2.32 -5.25
CA PRO A 359 29.15 -1.38 -4.74
C PRO A 359 29.00 0.07 -5.24
N HIS A 360 28.25 0.30 -6.32
CA HIS A 360 28.16 1.60 -7.00
C HIS A 360 26.92 2.37 -6.50
N LYS A 361 27.09 3.19 -5.46
CA LYS A 361 26.01 3.94 -4.79
C LYS A 361 25.28 4.91 -5.71
N GLU A 362 25.96 5.52 -6.66
CA GLU A 362 25.40 6.43 -7.66
C GLU A 362 24.39 5.73 -8.57
N ASP A 363 24.62 4.48 -8.94
CA ASP A 363 23.69 3.72 -9.78
C ASP A 363 22.38 3.43 -9.03
N TRP A 364 22.47 3.08 -7.74
CA TRP A 364 21.31 2.87 -6.89
C TRP A 364 20.52 4.17 -6.67
N ALA A 365 21.22 5.28 -6.42
CA ALA A 365 20.60 6.59 -6.28
C ALA A 365 19.93 7.07 -7.58
N ALA A 366 20.54 6.80 -8.73
CA ALA A 366 19.97 7.11 -10.04
C ALA A 366 18.69 6.34 -10.33
N LEU A 367 18.56 5.11 -9.81
CA LEU A 367 17.35 4.30 -9.89
C LEU A 367 16.26 4.73 -8.87
N GLY A 368 16.58 5.60 -7.90
CA GLY A 368 15.66 5.96 -6.82
C GLY A 368 15.53 4.90 -5.72
N LEU A 369 16.48 3.96 -5.66
CA LEU A 369 16.56 2.92 -4.62
C LEU A 369 17.47 3.36 -3.47
N PRO A 370 17.34 2.74 -2.27
CA PRO A 370 18.30 2.93 -1.20
C PRO A 370 19.71 2.53 -1.68
N SER A 371 20.67 3.43 -1.53
CA SER A 371 22.06 3.19 -1.90
C SER A 371 22.82 2.29 -0.91
N GLU A 372 22.18 1.85 0.15
CA GLU A 372 22.73 0.99 1.18
C GLU A 372 21.87 -0.27 1.36
N PRO A 373 22.48 -1.42 1.64
CA PRO A 373 21.75 -2.63 1.97
C PRO A 373 20.85 -2.45 3.18
N THR A 374 19.68 -3.07 3.17
CA THR A 374 18.67 -2.95 4.23
C THR A 374 18.52 -4.20 5.10
N MET A 375 19.18 -5.29 4.72
CA MET A 375 19.10 -6.58 5.38
C MET A 375 20.47 -7.01 5.89
N LEU A 376 20.47 -7.72 7.04
CA LEU A 376 21.64 -8.41 7.58
C LEU A 376 21.42 -9.92 7.44
N ARG A 377 22.31 -10.60 6.72
CA ARG A 377 22.31 -12.06 6.58
C ARG A 377 23.45 -12.66 7.35
N VAL A 378 23.14 -13.59 8.26
CA VAL A 378 24.10 -14.36 9.05
C VAL A 378 24.04 -15.79 8.54
N ALA A 379 25.11 -16.23 7.86
CA ALA A 379 25.18 -17.56 7.27
C ALA A 379 25.44 -18.65 8.32
N PRO A 380 25.06 -19.92 8.03
CA PRO A 380 25.41 -21.05 8.89
C PRO A 380 26.93 -21.15 9.14
N GLY A 381 27.30 -21.53 10.32
CA GLY A 381 28.71 -21.63 10.76
C GLY A 381 29.33 -20.31 11.22
N THR A 382 28.49 -19.22 11.31
CA THR A 382 28.96 -17.95 11.88
C THR A 382 29.15 -18.06 13.38
N VAL A 383 30.30 -17.62 13.87
CA VAL A 383 30.61 -17.55 15.32
C VAL A 383 29.94 -16.30 15.87
N LEU A 384 29.19 -16.47 16.97
CA LEU A 384 28.62 -15.37 17.73
C LEU A 384 29.60 -14.91 18.80
N TYR A 385 29.74 -13.61 18.97
CA TYR A 385 30.67 -12.98 19.90
C TYR A 385 29.93 -12.52 21.15
N GLN A 386 30.68 -12.44 22.24
CA GLN A 386 30.24 -11.84 23.51
C GLN A 386 30.96 -10.51 23.70
N ARG A 387 30.25 -9.52 24.24
CA ARG A 387 30.84 -8.24 24.64
C ARG A 387 31.38 -8.34 26.06
N THR A 388 32.63 -8.03 26.22
CA THR A 388 33.28 -8.00 27.55
C THR A 388 32.96 -6.71 28.31
N GLN A 389 33.28 -6.68 29.60
CA GLN A 389 33.16 -5.45 30.41
C GLN A 389 34.01 -4.29 29.89
N ASN A 390 35.09 -4.60 29.18
CA ASN A 390 35.98 -3.60 28.55
C ASN A 390 35.52 -3.18 27.15
N ASN A 391 34.30 -3.53 26.76
CA ASN A 391 33.74 -3.25 25.44
C ASN A 391 34.44 -3.91 24.24
N GLU A 392 35.20 -4.98 24.51
CA GLU A 392 35.80 -5.81 23.47
C GLU A 392 34.85 -6.94 23.07
N PHE A 393 34.90 -7.36 21.79
CA PHE A 393 34.16 -8.50 21.29
C PHE A 393 35.05 -9.73 21.22
N VAL A 394 34.70 -10.76 21.94
CA VAL A 394 35.43 -12.05 21.98
C VAL A 394 34.51 -13.18 21.53
N PRO A 395 35.03 -14.26 20.90
CA PRO A 395 34.21 -15.40 20.54
C PRO A 395 33.45 -15.95 21.75
N GLY A 396 32.16 -16.22 21.61
CA GLY A 396 31.34 -16.78 22.67
C GLY A 396 31.88 -18.11 23.18
N THR A 397 31.79 -18.30 24.49
CA THR A 397 32.33 -19.52 25.17
C THR A 397 31.27 -20.61 25.29
N ASP A 398 30.00 -20.29 25.22
CA ASP A 398 28.92 -21.26 25.25
C ASP A 398 28.94 -22.16 23.99
N PRO A 399 28.99 -23.49 24.17
CA PRO A 399 28.97 -24.43 23.05
C PRO A 399 27.74 -24.30 22.15
N LEU A 400 26.61 -23.87 22.70
CA LEU A 400 25.35 -23.71 21.96
C LEU A 400 25.32 -22.42 21.14
N SER A 401 25.94 -21.36 21.63
CA SER A 401 25.98 -20.04 20.95
C SER A 401 27.26 -19.83 20.11
N ARG A 402 28.18 -20.81 20.04
CA ARG A 402 29.43 -20.64 19.30
C ARG A 402 29.28 -20.46 17.79
N LYS A 403 28.32 -21.16 17.21
CA LYS A 403 28.05 -21.10 15.76
C LYS A 403 26.57 -21.21 15.48
N THR A 404 26.08 -20.37 14.62
CA THR A 404 24.77 -20.62 14.04
C THR A 404 24.91 -21.77 13.01
N ASP A 405 23.99 -22.71 13.01
CA ASP A 405 23.91 -23.80 12.02
C ASP A 405 22.71 -23.61 11.08
N ALA A 406 21.93 -22.57 11.31
CA ALA A 406 20.85 -22.12 10.44
C ALA A 406 21.08 -20.66 10.00
N VAL A 407 20.66 -20.33 8.77
CA VAL A 407 20.71 -18.95 8.28
C VAL A 407 19.74 -18.08 9.09
N GLN A 408 20.18 -16.87 9.39
CA GLN A 408 19.34 -15.85 10.01
C GLN A 408 19.33 -14.60 9.11
N VAL A 409 18.16 -14.05 8.86
CA VAL A 409 18.01 -12.80 8.10
C VAL A 409 17.27 -11.80 8.99
N TYR A 410 17.83 -10.62 9.14
CA TYR A 410 17.30 -9.55 9.96
C TYR A 410 17.11 -8.30 9.13
N SER A 411 16.04 -7.56 9.37
CA SER A 411 15.97 -6.18 8.94
C SER A 411 16.94 -5.35 9.78
N LEU A 412 17.87 -4.63 9.14
CA LEU A 412 18.78 -3.71 9.84
C LEU A 412 17.99 -2.62 10.58
N ALA A 413 16.88 -2.19 10.00
CA ALA A 413 15.94 -1.26 10.64
C ALA A 413 15.38 -1.79 11.96
N GLU A 414 15.15 -3.07 12.02
CA GLU A 414 14.56 -3.73 13.19
C GLU A 414 15.56 -3.94 14.32
N LEU A 415 16.75 -4.44 13.96
CA LEU A 415 17.86 -4.55 14.91
C LEU A 415 18.21 -3.20 15.54
N ALA A 416 18.18 -2.14 14.75
CA ALA A 416 18.52 -0.80 15.19
C ALA A 416 17.41 -0.11 16.04
N ARG A 417 16.23 -0.71 16.24
CA ARG A 417 15.19 -0.18 17.17
C ARG A 417 15.63 -0.15 18.61
N ASP A 418 16.43 -1.12 18.99
CA ASP A 418 17.03 -1.15 20.32
C ASP A 418 18.47 -0.62 20.21
N PRO A 419 18.73 0.58 20.74
CA PRO A 419 20.07 1.16 20.71
C PRO A 419 21.14 0.26 21.35
N ASN A 420 20.75 -0.61 22.30
CA ASN A 420 21.64 -1.54 22.95
C ASN A 420 22.06 -2.71 22.05
N ARG A 421 21.36 -2.93 20.95
CA ARG A 421 21.68 -4.00 19.98
C ARG A 421 22.65 -3.56 18.89
N ARG A 422 23.13 -2.32 18.92
CA ARG A 422 24.04 -1.77 17.93
C ARG A 422 25.20 -1.04 18.57
N ILE A 423 26.41 -1.39 18.18
CA ILE A 423 27.64 -0.71 18.62
C ILE A 423 28.50 -0.43 17.40
N PRO A 424 28.89 0.83 17.15
CA PRO A 424 29.86 1.15 16.10
C PRO A 424 31.17 0.41 16.34
N GLU A 425 31.77 -0.12 15.28
CA GLU A 425 33.10 -0.71 15.33
C GLU A 425 34.13 0.36 15.74
N PRO A 426 34.88 0.16 16.86
CA PRO A 426 35.82 1.15 17.36
C PRO A 426 37.04 1.33 16.44
N HIS A 427 37.38 0.36 15.62
CA HIS A 427 38.49 0.38 14.69
C HIS A 427 38.01 0.10 13.26
N PRO A 428 37.33 1.06 12.62
CA PRO A 428 36.78 0.83 11.30
C PRO A 428 37.89 0.48 10.30
N ASN A 429 37.68 -0.57 9.53
CA ASN A 429 38.53 -0.93 8.40
C ASN A 429 38.58 0.24 7.40
N PRO A 430 39.70 0.45 6.67
CA PRO A 430 39.96 1.67 5.88
C PRO A 430 39.02 1.91 4.68
N ASP A 431 37.96 1.14 4.51
CA ASP A 431 36.93 1.49 3.52
C ASP A 431 35.99 2.55 4.10
N PRO A 432 36.10 3.83 3.67
CA PRO A 432 35.40 4.94 4.29
C PRO A 432 33.93 5.06 3.86
N GLY A 433 33.42 4.15 3.09
CA GLY A 433 32.11 4.29 2.45
C GLY A 433 30.90 4.06 3.36
N CYS A 434 31.01 3.18 4.36
CA CYS A 434 29.88 2.76 5.18
C CYS A 434 30.30 2.50 6.62
N PRO A 435 29.57 3.01 7.63
CA PRO A 435 29.86 2.71 9.02
C PRO A 435 29.76 1.20 9.29
N VAL A 436 30.76 0.63 9.93
CA VAL A 436 30.78 -0.76 10.37
C VAL A 436 30.19 -0.83 11.77
N ASN A 437 29.31 -1.80 12.01
CA ASN A 437 28.65 -1.96 13.30
C ASN A 437 28.70 -3.42 13.77
N TRP A 438 28.76 -3.58 15.08
CA TRP A 438 28.41 -4.80 15.78
C TRP A 438 26.93 -4.79 16.09
N TRP A 439 26.26 -5.90 15.76
CA TRP A 439 24.84 -6.10 15.97
C TRP A 439 24.61 -7.25 16.94
N HIS A 440 23.81 -7.02 17.98
CA HIS A 440 23.33 -8.11 18.82
C HIS A 440 22.18 -8.81 18.14
N VAL A 441 22.39 -10.06 17.76
CA VAL A 441 21.40 -10.89 17.09
C VAL A 441 20.91 -11.98 18.03
N ASP A 442 19.64 -12.29 17.96
CA ASP A 442 18.99 -13.38 18.66
C ASP A 442 18.30 -14.28 17.64
N GLY A 443 18.31 -15.57 17.90
CA GLY A 443 17.74 -16.56 17.00
C GLY A 443 17.68 -17.92 17.63
N VAL A 444 17.69 -18.93 16.80
CA VAL A 444 17.74 -20.33 17.23
C VAL A 444 18.72 -21.11 16.37
N ASN A 445 19.33 -22.14 16.95
CA ASN A 445 20.10 -23.11 16.17
C ASN A 445 19.16 -24.12 15.47
N ALA A 446 19.75 -25.03 14.68
CA ALA A 446 18.99 -26.06 13.95
C ALA A 446 18.24 -27.04 14.90
N GLN A 447 18.60 -27.08 16.16
CA GLN A 447 17.93 -27.88 17.19
C GLN A 447 16.83 -27.09 17.94
N GLY A 448 16.56 -25.84 17.55
CA GLY A 448 15.55 -24.99 18.19
C GLY A 448 15.98 -24.37 19.51
N GLN A 449 17.25 -24.52 19.89
CA GLN A 449 17.75 -23.90 21.12
C GLN A 449 18.03 -22.42 20.87
N PRO A 450 17.65 -21.52 21.78
CA PRO A 450 17.91 -20.10 21.61
C PRO A 450 19.42 -19.84 21.56
N ILE A 451 19.83 -19.03 20.63
CA ILE A 451 21.16 -18.49 20.48
C ILE A 451 21.10 -16.98 20.45
N ASP A 452 22.07 -16.34 21.08
CA ASP A 452 22.22 -14.89 20.99
C ASP A 452 23.72 -14.51 21.03
N GLY A 453 24.04 -13.37 20.50
CA GLY A 453 25.38 -12.85 20.49
C GLY A 453 25.60 -11.73 19.51
N TRP A 454 26.86 -11.31 19.38
CA TRP A 454 27.23 -10.18 18.55
C TRP A 454 27.84 -10.64 17.23
N VAL A 455 27.51 -9.96 16.13
CA VAL A 455 28.11 -10.14 14.82
C VAL A 455 28.48 -8.79 14.23
N CYS A 456 29.65 -8.73 13.60
CA CYS A 456 30.06 -7.53 12.86
C CYS A 456 29.53 -7.60 11.42
N ASP A 457 29.01 -6.50 10.90
CA ASP A 457 28.34 -6.46 9.59
C ASP A 457 29.27 -6.19 8.40
N PHE A 458 30.58 -6.16 8.62
CA PHE A 458 31.57 -5.97 7.56
C PHE A 458 32.83 -6.80 7.79
N ASN A 459 33.30 -7.49 6.75
CA ASN A 459 34.50 -8.35 6.74
C ASN A 459 34.55 -9.35 7.89
N PHE A 460 33.41 -9.75 8.39
CA PHE A 460 33.32 -10.61 9.56
C PHE A 460 33.37 -12.10 9.17
N ALA A 461 34.20 -12.85 9.85
CA ALA A 461 34.30 -14.32 9.76
C ALA A 461 34.38 -14.88 8.32
N GLY A 462 35.15 -14.21 7.44
CA GLY A 462 35.32 -14.68 6.06
C GLY A 462 34.09 -14.49 5.17
N GLY A 463 33.27 -13.45 5.45
CA GLY A 463 32.10 -13.12 4.64
C GLY A 463 30.83 -13.88 5.01
N ARG A 464 30.76 -14.47 6.19
CA ARG A 464 29.56 -15.18 6.70
C ARG A 464 28.46 -14.26 7.19
N VAL A 465 28.78 -13.01 7.48
CA VAL A 465 27.81 -11.95 7.79
C VAL A 465 27.88 -10.92 6.68
N THR A 466 26.77 -10.69 6.02
CA THR A 466 26.70 -9.77 4.89
C THR A 466 25.52 -8.83 5.04
N ARG A 467 25.70 -7.57 4.56
CA ARG A 467 24.60 -6.66 4.33
C ARG A 467 24.09 -6.91 2.92
N GLU A 468 22.79 -7.09 2.80
CA GLU A 468 22.18 -7.49 1.54
C GLU A 468 21.08 -6.51 1.10
N PHE A 469 20.91 -6.41 -0.20
CA PHE A 469 19.82 -5.66 -0.79
C PHE A 469 18.56 -6.53 -0.92
N ALA A 470 17.40 -5.99 -0.63
CA ALA A 470 16.13 -6.70 -0.75
C ALA A 470 15.90 -7.25 -2.19
N GLN A 471 16.41 -6.54 -3.20
CA GLN A 471 16.33 -6.91 -4.61
C GLN A 471 17.09 -8.19 -4.97
N LYS A 472 17.95 -8.67 -4.08
CA LYS A 472 18.58 -10.00 -4.23
C LYS A 472 17.63 -11.16 -3.95
N TRP A 473 16.45 -10.92 -3.42
CA TRP A 473 15.54 -11.98 -3.00
C TRP A 473 16.25 -13.02 -2.13
N ILE A 474 16.78 -12.54 -0.99
CA ILE A 474 17.67 -13.32 -0.12
C ILE A 474 16.96 -14.57 0.35
N ASP A 475 17.61 -15.72 0.13
CA ASP A 475 17.15 -17.05 0.51
C ASP A 475 15.79 -17.46 -0.11
N PHE A 476 15.28 -16.74 -1.12
CA PHE A 476 14.17 -17.22 -1.93
C PHE A 476 14.68 -18.23 -2.95
N GLU A 477 14.01 -19.36 -3.05
CA GLU A 477 14.32 -20.44 -3.99
C GLU A 477 13.04 -20.99 -4.60
N CYS A 478 13.09 -21.40 -5.87
CA CYS A 478 11.95 -21.96 -6.58
C CYS A 478 12.01 -23.49 -6.59
N LEU A 479 10.86 -24.12 -6.41
CA LEU A 479 10.65 -25.56 -6.51
C LEU A 479 9.50 -25.81 -7.47
N ALA A 480 9.74 -26.55 -8.53
CA ALA A 480 8.76 -26.87 -9.56
C ALA A 480 8.56 -28.38 -9.79
N ASP A 481 8.97 -29.22 -8.84
CA ASP A 481 8.79 -30.67 -8.93
C ASP A 481 7.32 -31.04 -8.77
N ASP A 482 6.84 -31.91 -9.64
CA ASP A 482 5.46 -32.39 -9.64
C ASP A 482 5.17 -33.29 -8.43
N HIS A 483 6.07 -34.20 -8.12
CA HIS A 483 5.93 -35.13 -7.01
C HIS A 483 7.23 -35.90 -6.71
N ASP A 484 7.53 -36.01 -5.43
CA ASP A 484 8.56 -36.91 -4.89
C ASP A 484 7.87 -38.10 -4.22
N PRO A 485 7.99 -39.33 -4.77
CA PRO A 485 7.34 -40.50 -4.17
C PRO A 485 7.81 -40.85 -2.78
N ALA A 486 8.99 -40.42 -2.37
CA ALA A 486 9.50 -40.60 -1.01
C ALA A 486 8.82 -39.66 -0.01
N HIS A 487 8.18 -38.59 -0.54
CA HIS A 487 7.57 -37.52 0.21
C HIS A 487 6.23 -37.17 -0.45
N THR A 488 5.15 -37.69 0.01
CA THR A 488 3.82 -37.64 -0.64
C THR A 488 3.14 -36.27 -0.57
N ILE A 489 3.79 -35.20 -1.07
CA ILE A 489 3.14 -33.90 -1.32
C ILE A 489 3.08 -33.65 -2.83
N PHE A 490 1.89 -33.30 -3.32
CA PHE A 490 1.59 -33.23 -4.74
C PHE A 490 1.43 -31.79 -5.20
N ALA A 491 1.98 -31.51 -6.39
CA ALA A 491 1.80 -30.21 -7.06
C ALA A 491 0.42 -30.11 -7.76
N THR A 492 -0.13 -31.23 -8.22
CA THR A 492 -1.38 -31.23 -8.96
C THR A 492 -2.30 -32.38 -8.53
N THR A 493 -3.61 -32.17 -8.72
CA THR A 493 -4.61 -33.19 -8.48
C THR A 493 -4.43 -34.44 -9.35
N PRO A 494 -4.12 -34.33 -10.66
CA PRO A 494 -3.80 -35.51 -11.48
C PRO A 494 -2.65 -36.35 -10.93
N LYS A 495 -1.59 -35.77 -10.43
CA LYS A 495 -0.46 -36.48 -9.83
C LYS A 495 -0.86 -37.28 -8.58
N TRP A 496 -1.71 -36.69 -7.74
CA TRP A 496 -2.28 -37.42 -6.60
C TRP A 496 -3.09 -38.64 -7.06
N VAL A 497 -3.91 -38.49 -8.10
CA VAL A 497 -4.73 -39.60 -8.66
C VAL A 497 -3.83 -40.68 -9.27
N ASP A 498 -2.77 -40.29 -10.00
CA ASP A 498 -1.82 -41.24 -10.59
C ASP A 498 -1.08 -42.02 -9.50
N TYR A 499 -0.61 -41.35 -8.46
CA TYR A 499 -0.03 -42.00 -7.28
C TYR A 499 -1.02 -42.99 -6.63
N ALA A 500 -2.25 -42.58 -6.41
CA ALA A 500 -3.28 -43.41 -5.79
C ALA A 500 -3.60 -44.67 -6.61
N ARG A 501 -3.33 -44.60 -7.91
CA ARG A 501 -3.50 -45.74 -8.87
C ARG A 501 -2.23 -46.55 -9.11
N GLY A 502 -1.09 -46.12 -8.56
CA GLY A 502 0.22 -46.73 -8.77
C GLY A 502 0.83 -46.44 -10.14
N ALA A 503 0.44 -45.36 -10.80
CA ALA A 503 0.94 -44.92 -12.11
C ALA A 503 1.89 -43.73 -12.07
N ASP A 504 2.20 -43.25 -10.88
CA ASP A 504 3.03 -42.03 -10.69
C ASP A 504 4.51 -42.26 -11.05
N VAL A 505 5.13 -41.19 -11.54
CA VAL A 505 6.56 -41.12 -11.88
C VAL A 505 7.21 -40.00 -11.10
N ALA A 506 8.32 -40.30 -10.45
CA ALA A 506 9.10 -39.31 -9.69
C ALA A 506 9.58 -38.15 -10.56
N ASP A 507 9.52 -36.93 -10.02
CA ASP A 507 10.19 -35.75 -10.54
C ASP A 507 10.94 -35.05 -9.40
N LEU A 508 12.26 -35.07 -9.45
CA LEU A 508 13.17 -34.54 -8.44
C LEU A 508 14.16 -33.52 -9.01
N ALA A 509 13.95 -33.09 -10.25
CA ALA A 509 14.93 -32.27 -10.96
C ALA A 509 15.17 -30.92 -10.23
N SER A 510 14.10 -30.28 -9.85
CA SER A 510 14.11 -28.99 -9.16
C SER A 510 14.60 -29.09 -7.70
N ARG A 511 14.17 -30.14 -6.98
CA ARG A 511 14.62 -30.42 -5.61
C ARG A 511 16.12 -30.54 -5.51
N SER A 512 16.77 -31.19 -6.49
CA SER A 512 18.22 -31.38 -6.49
C SER A 512 19.02 -30.09 -6.59
N ASN A 513 18.39 -28.99 -7.01
CA ASN A 513 18.99 -27.65 -7.12
C ASN A 513 18.78 -26.80 -5.86
N LEU A 514 18.00 -27.26 -4.89
CA LEU A 514 17.78 -26.53 -3.62
C LEU A 514 19.07 -26.40 -2.82
N SER A 515 19.24 -25.29 -2.15
CA SER A 515 20.32 -25.06 -1.19
C SER A 515 20.21 -26.02 0.01
N PRO A 516 21.29 -26.26 0.76
CA PRO A 516 21.24 -27.09 1.97
C PRO A 516 20.21 -26.63 3.01
N LEU A 517 19.91 -25.32 3.07
CA LEU A 517 18.86 -24.80 3.95
C LEU A 517 17.48 -25.24 3.46
N MET A 518 17.19 -25.05 2.18
CA MET A 518 15.88 -25.41 1.62
C MET A 518 15.67 -26.91 1.58
N LEU A 519 16.72 -27.71 1.39
CA LEU A 519 16.65 -29.17 1.59
C LEU A 519 16.23 -29.54 3.01
N LYS A 520 16.78 -28.87 4.05
CA LYS A 520 16.33 -29.08 5.44
C LYS A 520 14.86 -28.70 5.65
N VAL A 521 14.38 -27.63 5.02
CA VAL A 521 12.96 -27.26 5.06
C VAL A 521 12.14 -28.35 4.41
N TYR A 522 12.52 -28.77 3.21
CA TYR A 522 11.86 -29.83 2.46
C TYR A 522 11.76 -31.14 3.27
N ASP A 523 12.88 -31.60 3.81
CA ASP A 523 12.95 -32.82 4.60
C ASP A 523 12.13 -32.72 5.91
N ALA A 524 12.01 -31.53 6.49
CA ALA A 524 11.22 -31.30 7.71
C ALA A 524 9.69 -31.42 7.49
N LEU A 525 9.22 -31.35 6.25
CA LEU A 525 7.80 -31.55 5.92
C LEU A 525 7.37 -33.01 6.02
N PHE A 526 8.29 -33.96 6.15
CA PHE A 526 8.04 -35.39 5.99
C PHE A 526 8.53 -36.24 7.15
N THR A 527 8.52 -35.70 8.35
CA THR A 527 9.04 -36.39 9.52
C THR A 527 8.26 -37.66 9.88
N THR A 528 6.98 -37.75 9.54
CA THR A 528 6.11 -38.93 9.75
C THR A 528 5.83 -39.72 8.49
N GLY A 529 6.32 -39.32 7.34
CA GLY A 529 6.50 -40.20 6.17
C GLY A 529 5.40 -40.24 5.12
N ASP A 530 4.19 -39.70 5.35
CA ASP A 530 3.10 -39.75 4.37
C ASP A 530 2.57 -38.39 3.88
N GLY A 531 3.16 -37.29 4.36
CA GLY A 531 2.77 -35.91 3.96
C GLY A 531 1.39 -35.42 4.43
N THR A 532 0.52 -36.32 4.91
CA THR A 532 -0.87 -35.94 5.28
C THR A 532 -0.96 -35.02 6.49
N GLN A 533 0.06 -35.01 7.34
CA GLN A 533 0.17 -34.17 8.51
C GLN A 533 1.19 -33.02 8.35
N ALA A 534 1.78 -32.87 7.17
CA ALA A 534 2.89 -31.96 6.93
C ALA A 534 2.61 -30.51 7.38
N ALA A 535 1.39 -30.00 7.16
CA ALA A 535 0.98 -28.67 7.59
C ALA A 535 1.01 -28.51 9.13
N VAL A 536 0.47 -29.49 9.84
CA VAL A 536 0.45 -29.48 11.34
C VAL A 536 1.84 -29.69 11.90
N GLU A 537 2.64 -30.54 11.27
CA GLU A 537 4.03 -30.81 11.65
C GLU A 537 4.89 -29.59 11.44
N LEU A 538 4.82 -28.92 10.29
CA LEU A 538 5.56 -27.67 10.03
C LEU A 538 5.24 -26.61 11.10
N CYS A 539 3.95 -26.45 11.43
CA CYS A 539 3.52 -25.54 12.49
C CYS A 539 4.05 -25.95 13.86
N THR A 540 4.00 -27.25 14.18
CA THR A 540 4.48 -27.78 15.47
C THR A 540 5.99 -27.65 15.60
N LEU A 541 6.73 -28.01 14.56
CA LEU A 541 8.20 -27.90 14.49
C LEU A 541 8.67 -26.43 14.52
N SER A 542 7.80 -25.48 14.20
CA SER A 542 8.10 -24.06 14.25
C SER A 542 7.80 -23.41 15.62
N GLN A 543 7.29 -24.17 16.61
CA GLN A 543 6.94 -23.66 17.95
C GLN A 543 8.00 -24.03 18.99
N THR A 544 8.65 -23.02 19.58
CA THR A 544 9.68 -23.20 20.62
C THR A 544 9.12 -23.90 21.87
N GLU A 545 7.88 -23.59 22.25
CA GLU A 545 7.21 -24.17 23.42
C GLU A 545 7.00 -25.69 23.29
N ARG A 546 7.12 -26.21 22.07
CA ARG A 546 7.02 -27.65 21.74
C ARG A 546 8.38 -28.27 21.38
N GLY A 547 9.49 -27.57 21.66
CA GLY A 547 10.84 -28.03 21.31
C GLY A 547 11.16 -27.89 19.81
N GLY A 548 10.42 -27.04 19.09
CA GLY A 548 10.60 -26.86 17.66
C GLY A 548 11.57 -25.73 17.30
N TYR A 549 11.67 -25.47 16.00
CA TYR A 549 12.66 -24.58 15.36
C TYR A 549 11.99 -23.33 14.76
N PRO A 550 11.89 -22.20 15.45
CA PRO A 550 11.21 -21.00 14.95
C PRO A 550 11.71 -20.48 13.62
N TRP A 551 12.95 -20.74 13.26
CA TRP A 551 13.49 -20.37 11.94
C TRP A 551 12.85 -21.14 10.77
N LEU A 552 12.27 -22.33 11.04
CA LEU A 552 11.76 -23.22 10.00
C LEU A 552 10.62 -22.57 9.20
N MET A 553 9.67 -21.94 9.88
CA MET A 553 8.57 -21.24 9.21
C MET A 553 9.05 -20.05 8.39
N GLN A 554 10.05 -19.32 8.88
CA GLN A 554 10.67 -18.22 8.15
C GLN A 554 11.39 -18.72 6.89
N ALA A 555 12.15 -19.82 6.99
CA ALA A 555 12.82 -20.41 5.85
C ALA A 555 11.80 -20.99 4.85
N ALA A 556 10.79 -21.72 5.32
CA ALA A 556 9.72 -22.26 4.49
C ALA A 556 8.97 -21.16 3.71
N SER A 557 8.81 -19.98 4.30
CA SER A 557 8.17 -18.86 3.63
C SER A 557 8.96 -18.29 2.44
N ARG A 558 10.24 -18.64 2.27
CA ARG A 558 11.08 -18.26 1.14
C ARG A 558 11.15 -19.32 0.04
N LEU A 559 10.56 -20.49 0.26
CA LEU A 559 10.43 -21.47 -0.80
C LEU A 559 9.22 -21.10 -1.67
N ILE A 560 9.46 -20.81 -2.95
CA ILE A 560 8.45 -20.51 -3.95
C ILE A 560 8.13 -21.82 -4.65
N VAL A 561 6.88 -22.29 -4.56
CA VAL A 561 6.50 -23.60 -5.08
C VAL A 561 5.55 -23.45 -6.25
N LYS A 562 5.86 -24.12 -7.36
CA LYS A 562 4.95 -24.23 -8.49
C LYS A 562 3.95 -25.34 -8.25
N HIS A 563 2.68 -25.00 -8.26
CA HIS A 563 1.61 -25.97 -8.16
C HIS A 563 0.32 -25.44 -8.79
N GLU A 564 -0.62 -26.34 -9.02
CA GLU A 564 -1.91 -26.00 -9.58
C GLU A 564 -2.75 -25.19 -8.60
N SER A 565 -3.32 -24.08 -9.08
CA SER A 565 -4.25 -23.27 -8.27
C SER A 565 -5.51 -24.06 -7.90
N GLU A 566 -5.90 -23.99 -6.64
CA GLU A 566 -7.12 -24.61 -6.14
C GLU A 566 -8.42 -23.98 -6.71
N TRP A 567 -8.34 -22.77 -7.25
CA TRP A 567 -9.48 -21.99 -7.76
C TRP A 567 -9.79 -22.22 -9.24
N ALA A 568 -9.02 -23.08 -9.91
CA ALA A 568 -9.15 -23.40 -11.33
C ALA A 568 -9.72 -24.81 -11.53
N ASN A 569 -10.36 -25.00 -12.70
CA ASN A 569 -10.82 -26.31 -13.17
C ASN A 569 -11.49 -27.18 -12.06
N PRO A 570 -12.70 -26.83 -11.61
CA PRO A 570 -13.37 -27.57 -10.53
C PRO A 570 -13.59 -29.07 -10.84
N ALA A 571 -13.56 -29.45 -12.12
CA ALA A 571 -13.71 -30.86 -12.54
C ALA A 571 -12.55 -31.74 -12.05
N LYS A 572 -11.35 -31.19 -11.81
CA LYS A 572 -10.23 -31.94 -11.23
C LYS A 572 -10.56 -32.57 -9.88
N TRP A 573 -11.30 -31.83 -9.04
CA TRP A 573 -11.71 -32.31 -7.72
C TRP A 573 -12.71 -33.47 -7.81
N ASN A 574 -13.51 -33.53 -8.88
CA ASN A 574 -14.41 -34.68 -9.11
C ASN A 574 -13.61 -35.96 -9.27
N GLN A 575 -12.48 -35.94 -9.99
CA GLN A 575 -11.63 -37.11 -10.18
C GLN A 575 -11.02 -37.56 -8.85
N LEU A 576 -10.54 -36.61 -8.04
CA LEU A 576 -10.00 -36.88 -6.72
C LEU A 576 -11.04 -37.46 -5.78
N ILE A 577 -12.27 -36.92 -5.76
CA ILE A 577 -13.38 -37.44 -4.93
C ILE A 577 -13.77 -38.86 -5.36
N VAL A 578 -13.84 -39.12 -6.66
CA VAL A 578 -14.12 -40.49 -7.17
C VAL A 578 -13.05 -41.48 -6.71
N GLU A 579 -11.78 -41.09 -6.71
CA GLU A 579 -10.69 -41.95 -6.26
C GLU A 579 -10.70 -42.16 -4.74
N LEU A 580 -11.09 -41.12 -3.98
CA LEU A 580 -11.30 -41.23 -2.53
C LEU A 580 -12.46 -42.19 -2.23
N GLU A 581 -13.61 -42.07 -2.91
CA GLU A 581 -14.79 -42.91 -2.73
C GLU A 581 -14.51 -44.36 -3.14
N ARG A 582 -13.57 -44.60 -4.06
CA ARG A 582 -13.11 -45.95 -4.39
C ARG A 582 -12.38 -46.64 -3.24
N LYS A 583 -11.70 -45.83 -2.37
CA LYS A 583 -10.92 -46.32 -1.22
C LYS A 583 -11.71 -46.32 0.09
N THR A 584 -12.76 -45.52 0.16
CA THR A 584 -13.59 -45.34 1.35
C THR A 584 -15.06 -45.61 1.00
N GLU A 585 -15.95 -45.61 1.98
CA GLU A 585 -17.38 -45.63 1.72
C GLU A 585 -17.89 -44.31 1.16
N LEU A 586 -19.00 -44.31 0.44
CA LEU A 586 -19.67 -43.12 -0.08
C LEU A 586 -20.01 -42.16 1.07
N ASN A 587 -19.55 -40.92 0.99
CA ASN A 587 -19.88 -39.87 1.96
C ASN A 587 -20.85 -38.87 1.34
N PRO A 588 -22.07 -38.69 1.87
CA PRO A 588 -23.02 -37.68 1.38
C PRO A 588 -22.47 -36.26 1.33
N GLN A 589 -21.50 -35.94 2.19
CA GLN A 589 -20.83 -34.61 2.21
C GLN A 589 -20.08 -34.33 0.91
N HIS A 590 -19.58 -35.34 0.21
CA HIS A 590 -18.85 -35.15 -1.06
C HIS A 590 -19.68 -34.46 -2.14
N GLY A 591 -21.00 -34.74 -2.18
CA GLY A 591 -21.91 -34.11 -3.12
C GLY A 591 -22.05 -32.59 -2.86
N GLU A 592 -22.15 -32.20 -1.60
CA GLU A 592 -22.21 -30.80 -1.22
C GLU A 592 -20.85 -30.09 -1.39
N GLU A 593 -19.74 -30.79 -1.11
CA GLU A 593 -18.40 -30.24 -1.31
C GLU A 593 -18.10 -30.00 -2.80
N ARG A 594 -18.56 -30.86 -3.72
CA ARG A 594 -18.47 -30.59 -5.18
C ARG A 594 -19.18 -29.30 -5.55
N LYS A 595 -20.40 -29.07 -5.08
CA LYS A 595 -21.17 -27.85 -5.32
C LYS A 595 -20.47 -26.62 -4.72
N ARG A 596 -19.84 -26.76 -3.55
CA ARG A 596 -19.07 -25.73 -2.89
C ARG A 596 -17.84 -25.35 -3.71
N ILE A 597 -17.07 -26.33 -4.18
CA ILE A 597 -15.88 -26.14 -5.02
C ILE A 597 -16.24 -25.43 -6.33
N GLU A 598 -17.33 -25.83 -7.00
CA GLU A 598 -17.82 -25.18 -8.22
C GLU A 598 -18.12 -23.70 -7.99
N LYS A 599 -18.74 -23.35 -6.85
CA LYS A 599 -19.03 -21.95 -6.51
C LYS A 599 -17.79 -21.15 -6.10
N LEU A 600 -16.79 -21.81 -5.51
CA LEU A 600 -15.53 -21.16 -5.13
C LEU A 600 -14.65 -20.89 -6.34
N ALA A 601 -14.69 -21.71 -7.38
CA ALA A 601 -13.90 -21.51 -8.60
C ALA A 601 -14.19 -20.16 -9.26
N TRP A 602 -13.15 -19.52 -9.78
CA TRP A 602 -13.23 -18.22 -10.45
C TRP A 602 -12.15 -18.04 -11.54
N TRP A 603 -11.12 -18.88 -11.56
CA TRP A 603 -9.93 -18.71 -12.39
C TRP A 603 -10.26 -18.59 -13.89
N ASP A 604 -11.07 -19.52 -14.37
CA ASP A 604 -11.40 -19.60 -15.81
C ASP A 604 -12.25 -18.40 -16.26
N GLU A 605 -13.16 -17.90 -15.38
CA GLU A 605 -13.93 -16.67 -15.65
C GLU A 605 -12.99 -15.45 -15.79
N VAL A 606 -12.03 -15.31 -14.88
CA VAL A 606 -11.06 -14.20 -14.93
C VAL A 606 -10.12 -14.34 -16.11
N LYS A 607 -9.62 -15.54 -16.40
CA LYS A 607 -8.74 -15.79 -17.53
C LYS A 607 -9.39 -15.45 -18.87
N ALA A 608 -10.70 -15.69 -19.01
CA ALA A 608 -11.45 -15.32 -20.21
C ALA A 608 -11.57 -13.80 -20.41
N GLY A 609 -11.57 -13.02 -19.31
CA GLY A 609 -11.74 -11.57 -19.32
C GLY A 609 -10.46 -10.74 -19.17
N VAL A 610 -9.33 -11.34 -18.78
CA VAL A 610 -8.08 -10.63 -18.50
C VAL A 610 -6.98 -11.09 -19.45
N PRO A 611 -6.63 -10.30 -20.46
CA PRO A 611 -5.54 -10.65 -21.38
C PRO A 611 -4.21 -10.85 -20.64
N GLY A 612 -3.51 -11.94 -20.96
CA GLY A 612 -2.20 -12.26 -20.35
C GLY A 612 -2.29 -12.81 -18.93
N PHE A 613 -3.48 -13.13 -18.42
CA PHE A 613 -3.61 -13.84 -17.14
C PHE A 613 -3.02 -15.27 -17.26
N PRO A 614 -2.24 -15.75 -16.26
CA PRO A 614 -1.49 -17.01 -16.38
C PRO A 614 -2.38 -18.26 -16.50
N SER A 615 -1.76 -19.39 -16.85
CA SER A 615 -2.36 -20.70 -16.66
C SER A 615 -2.59 -20.97 -15.18
N SER A 616 -3.34 -22.02 -14.85
CA SER A 616 -3.61 -22.36 -13.45
C SER A 616 -2.43 -23.01 -12.72
N ASP A 617 -1.41 -23.40 -13.44
CA ASP A 617 -0.17 -23.93 -12.89
C ASP A 617 0.83 -22.78 -12.74
N VAL A 618 1.02 -22.30 -11.51
CA VAL A 618 1.71 -21.05 -11.19
C VAL A 618 2.64 -21.21 -10.00
N HIS A 619 3.63 -20.32 -9.94
CA HIS A 619 4.50 -20.20 -8.78
C HIS A 619 3.80 -19.40 -7.67
N HIS A 620 3.74 -19.98 -6.48
CA HIS A 620 3.20 -19.34 -5.29
C HIS A 620 4.32 -18.85 -4.38
N ALA A 621 4.18 -17.61 -3.90
CA ALA A 621 5.10 -16.99 -2.96
C ALA A 621 4.35 -16.60 -1.68
N ASN A 622 5.03 -16.71 -0.53
CA ASN A 622 4.40 -16.34 0.74
C ASN A 622 4.15 -14.83 0.81
N PRO A 623 2.89 -14.37 1.03
CA PRO A 623 2.56 -12.95 1.07
C PRO A 623 3.28 -12.18 2.19
N ILE A 624 3.56 -12.85 3.33
CA ILE A 624 4.29 -12.23 4.45
C ILE A 624 5.77 -12.08 4.10
N ALA A 625 6.39 -13.10 3.49
CA ALA A 625 7.78 -13.05 3.06
C ALA A 625 8.02 -11.95 2.01
N MET A 626 7.11 -11.81 1.04
CA MET A 626 7.14 -10.74 0.05
C MET A 626 7.08 -9.36 0.71
N ALA A 627 6.07 -9.14 1.55
CA ALA A 627 5.95 -7.89 2.29
C ALA A 627 7.18 -7.64 3.18
N ALA A 628 7.66 -8.64 3.90
CA ALA A 628 8.81 -8.54 4.78
C ALA A 628 10.10 -8.15 4.05
N ASN A 629 10.31 -8.70 2.85
CA ASN A 629 11.51 -8.43 2.07
C ASN A 629 11.53 -7.00 1.51
N PHE A 630 10.38 -6.46 1.09
CA PHE A 630 10.30 -5.19 0.37
C PHE A 630 9.61 -4.06 1.13
N ALA A 631 8.86 -4.32 2.23
CA ALA A 631 8.23 -3.27 2.99
C ALA A 631 9.28 -2.36 3.66
N SER A 632 9.10 -1.06 3.50
CA SER A 632 9.86 -0.07 4.26
C SER A 632 9.38 -0.10 5.72
N LYS A 633 10.11 -0.79 6.58
CA LYS A 633 9.68 -1.07 7.96
C LYS A 633 9.89 0.09 8.92
N ASN A 634 10.87 0.95 8.65
CA ASN A 634 11.17 2.17 9.42
C ASN A 634 12.04 3.12 8.61
N LEU A 635 11.99 4.40 8.95
CA LEU A 635 12.96 5.36 8.49
C LEU A 635 14.27 5.14 9.26
N VAL A 636 15.25 4.56 8.59
CA VAL A 636 16.60 4.36 9.15
C VAL A 636 17.53 5.37 8.54
N CYS A 637 18.31 6.05 9.37
CA CYS A 637 19.37 6.90 8.88
C CYS A 637 20.45 6.05 8.19
N ILE A 638 20.58 6.20 6.88
CA ILE A 638 21.57 5.44 6.09
C ILE A 638 23.03 5.79 6.48
N ARG A 639 23.27 6.92 7.16
CA ARG A 639 24.61 7.32 7.60
C ARG A 639 24.99 6.74 8.95
N CYS A 640 24.11 6.82 9.93
CA CYS A 640 24.45 6.43 11.30
C CYS A 640 23.63 5.23 11.81
N GLY A 641 22.69 4.71 11.02
CA GLY A 641 21.83 3.61 11.37
C GLY A 641 20.79 3.91 12.46
N ALA A 642 20.67 5.18 12.90
CA ALA A 642 19.63 5.55 13.87
C ALA A 642 18.23 5.34 13.27
N ILE A 643 17.34 4.75 14.06
CA ILE A 643 15.94 4.67 13.70
C ILE A 643 15.26 5.99 14.00
N ILE A 644 14.61 6.52 12.98
CA ILE A 644 13.85 7.77 13.06
C ILE A 644 12.38 7.42 13.03
N THR A 645 11.76 7.27 14.17
CA THR A 645 10.30 7.07 14.25
C THR A 645 9.65 8.36 14.72
N LEU A 646 9.07 9.14 13.80
CA LEU A 646 8.38 10.37 14.16
C LEU A 646 7.09 10.04 14.93
N THR A 647 7.23 9.72 16.23
CA THR A 647 6.10 9.41 17.10
C THR A 647 5.19 10.62 17.31
N LYS A 648 3.97 10.39 17.75
CA LYS A 648 3.05 11.48 18.12
C LYS A 648 3.64 12.35 19.23
N GLU A 649 4.33 11.74 20.19
CA GLU A 649 4.99 12.41 21.30
C GLU A 649 6.11 13.32 20.78
N PHE A 650 7.01 12.83 19.92
CA PHE A 650 8.03 13.63 19.28
C PHE A 650 7.45 14.82 18.52
N LEU A 651 6.45 14.57 17.67
CA LEU A 651 5.79 15.63 16.89
C LEU A 651 5.11 16.67 17.78
N ARG A 652 4.54 16.27 18.92
CA ARG A 652 3.98 17.19 19.92
C ARG A 652 5.03 17.99 20.66
N LYS A 653 6.23 17.43 20.91
CA LYS A 653 7.37 18.19 21.48
C LYS A 653 7.80 19.33 20.55
N ILE A 654 7.92 19.04 19.25
CA ILE A 654 8.37 20.05 18.28
C ILE A 654 7.27 21.01 17.81
N ALA A 655 6.00 20.62 17.90
CA ALA A 655 4.85 21.42 17.46
C ALA A 655 3.59 21.10 18.29
N PRO A 656 3.44 21.64 19.49
CA PRO A 656 2.31 21.32 20.39
C PRO A 656 0.93 21.66 19.82
N THR A 657 0.84 22.63 18.91
CA THR A 657 -0.41 23.13 18.31
C THR A 657 -0.80 22.44 16.99
N ALA A 658 0.01 21.49 16.52
CA ALA A 658 -0.30 20.77 15.28
C ALA A 658 -1.61 19.98 15.37
N GLY A 659 -2.40 19.94 14.31
CA GLY A 659 -3.67 19.21 14.26
C GLY A 659 -3.49 17.70 14.46
N ALA A 660 -4.43 17.03 15.12
CA ALA A 660 -4.33 15.61 15.47
C ALA A 660 -4.23 14.71 14.24
N ASP A 661 -5.01 15.01 13.18
CA ASP A 661 -5.02 14.24 11.93
C ASP A 661 -3.68 14.37 11.18
N PHE A 662 -3.13 15.58 11.15
CA PHE A 662 -1.80 15.82 10.57
C PHE A 662 -0.70 15.07 11.33
N VAL A 663 -0.72 15.13 12.67
CA VAL A 663 0.27 14.41 13.50
C VAL A 663 0.17 12.90 13.28
N SER A 664 -1.04 12.35 13.21
CA SER A 664 -1.25 10.92 12.96
C SER A 664 -0.77 10.51 11.57
N GLU A 665 -1.02 11.34 10.56
CA GLU A 665 -0.57 11.07 9.19
C GLU A 665 0.95 11.26 9.04
N MET A 666 1.56 12.26 9.68
CA MET A 666 3.01 12.47 9.67
C MET A 666 3.74 11.27 10.31
N THR A 667 3.23 10.74 11.41
CA THR A 667 3.75 9.49 12.02
C THR A 667 3.73 8.33 11.02
N ARG A 668 2.63 8.15 10.30
CA ARG A 668 2.47 7.10 9.28
C ARG A 668 3.38 7.36 8.06
N ALA A 669 3.39 8.59 7.57
CA ALA A 669 4.17 9.00 6.41
C ALA A 669 5.68 8.85 6.63
N SER A 670 6.17 9.07 7.86
CA SER A 670 7.60 8.92 8.17
C SER A 670 8.11 7.50 7.96
N VAL A 671 7.26 6.51 8.12
CA VAL A 671 7.62 5.09 7.89
C VAL A 671 7.69 4.77 6.39
N ASN A 672 6.74 5.28 5.61
CA ASN A 672 6.52 4.81 4.24
C ASN A 672 6.97 5.80 3.15
N LEU A 673 6.84 7.12 3.40
CA LEU A 673 7.07 8.13 2.37
C LEU A 673 8.45 8.77 2.44
N PHE A 674 9.00 8.98 3.63
CA PHE A 674 10.27 9.69 3.76
C PHE A 674 11.38 9.03 2.95
N SER A 675 11.55 7.71 3.09
CA SER A 675 12.54 6.96 2.30
C SER A 675 12.25 6.99 0.80
N ARG A 676 10.97 6.92 0.41
CA ARG A 676 10.54 6.98 -1.00
C ARG A 676 10.98 8.26 -1.69
N TYR A 677 10.98 9.37 -0.98
CA TYR A 677 11.42 10.68 -1.49
C TYR A 677 12.86 11.05 -1.12
N GLY A 678 13.66 10.07 -0.69
CA GLY A 678 15.08 10.26 -0.39
C GLY A 678 15.36 11.03 0.90
N VAL A 679 14.38 11.16 1.80
CA VAL A 679 14.57 11.74 3.15
C VAL A 679 14.90 10.59 4.09
N ASN A 680 16.19 10.20 4.13
CA ASN A 680 16.66 8.98 4.78
C ASN A 680 17.88 9.17 5.69
N THR A 681 18.20 10.40 6.05
CA THR A 681 19.23 10.70 7.05
C THR A 681 18.70 11.58 8.18
N CYS A 682 19.31 11.49 9.36
CA CYS A 682 18.98 12.35 10.48
C CYS A 682 19.06 13.83 10.10
N ARG A 683 20.09 14.23 9.32
CA ARG A 683 20.27 15.61 8.88
C ARG A 683 19.12 16.07 8.00
N GLN A 684 18.74 15.27 6.99
CA GLN A 684 17.62 15.61 6.11
C GLN A 684 16.31 15.75 6.89
N VAL A 685 16.02 14.82 7.81
CA VAL A 685 14.79 14.88 8.63
C VAL A 685 14.75 16.13 9.50
N LYS A 686 15.85 16.45 10.17
CA LYS A 686 15.94 17.68 10.99
C LYS A 686 15.75 18.94 10.14
N HIS A 687 16.34 18.99 8.94
CA HIS A 687 16.20 20.14 8.03
C HIS A 687 14.77 20.25 7.48
N ILE A 688 14.19 19.20 6.95
CA ILE A 688 12.83 19.25 6.38
C ILE A 688 11.79 19.64 7.44
N LEU A 689 11.92 19.11 8.67
CA LEU A 689 11.01 19.48 9.77
C LEU A 689 11.17 20.95 10.17
N ALA A 690 12.40 21.49 10.19
CA ALA A 690 12.64 22.89 10.52
C ALA A 690 12.08 23.83 9.44
N GLN A 691 12.27 23.51 8.16
CA GLN A 691 11.71 24.28 7.05
C GLN A 691 10.19 24.24 7.08
N ALA A 692 9.62 23.05 7.19
CA ALA A 692 8.18 22.84 7.24
C ALA A 692 7.53 23.53 8.46
N LYS A 693 8.15 23.47 9.63
CA LYS A 693 7.68 24.16 10.84
C LYS A 693 7.54 25.66 10.63
N HIS A 694 8.46 26.29 9.86
CA HIS A 694 8.37 27.70 9.49
C HIS A 694 7.28 27.96 8.47
N GLU A 695 7.28 27.24 7.32
CA GLU A 695 6.34 27.45 6.21
C GLU A 695 4.88 27.26 6.64
N THR A 696 4.62 26.36 7.56
CA THR A 696 3.27 25.99 8.01
C THR A 696 2.85 26.62 9.33
N GLN A 697 3.58 27.64 9.82
CA GLN A 697 3.33 28.23 11.14
C GLN A 697 3.18 27.16 12.24
N ARG A 698 4.21 26.32 12.41
CA ARG A 698 4.28 25.21 13.38
C ARG A 698 3.24 24.12 13.11
N PHE A 699 3.10 23.73 11.85
CA PHE A 699 2.17 22.69 11.37
C PHE A 699 0.70 22.98 11.67
N SER A 700 0.34 24.27 11.67
CA SER A 700 -1.03 24.71 11.95
C SER A 700 -1.75 25.27 10.72
N LYS A 701 -0.99 25.76 9.71
CA LYS A 701 -1.54 26.35 8.48
C LYS A 701 -0.81 25.84 7.27
N PHE A 702 -1.53 25.23 6.34
CA PHE A 702 -1.00 24.61 5.12
C PHE A 702 -1.33 25.40 3.87
N ARG A 703 -1.68 26.66 4.01
CA ARG A 703 -2.01 27.58 2.94
C ARG A 703 -1.48 28.97 3.26
N GLU A 704 -0.82 29.58 2.29
CA GLU A 704 -0.40 30.98 2.36
C GLU A 704 -1.60 31.92 2.43
N SER A 705 -1.56 32.89 3.35
CA SER A 705 -2.57 33.95 3.43
C SER A 705 -2.16 35.11 2.52
N LEU A 706 -3.05 35.46 1.61
CA LEU A 706 -2.88 36.56 0.64
C LEU A 706 -3.77 37.76 0.96
N ASN A 707 -4.15 37.93 2.22
CA ASN A 707 -5.01 39.00 2.66
C ASN A 707 -4.15 40.21 3.09
N TYR A 708 -3.98 41.13 2.17
CA TYR A 708 -3.12 42.31 2.31
C TYR A 708 -3.90 43.54 2.82
N LYS A 709 -4.65 43.42 3.93
CA LYS A 709 -5.51 44.51 4.48
C LYS A 709 -4.75 45.81 4.82
N SER A 710 -3.48 45.71 5.22
CA SER A 710 -2.67 46.85 5.59
C SER A 710 -1.97 47.51 4.41
N TYR A 711 -2.12 47.01 3.19
CA TYR A 711 -1.49 47.54 2.00
C TYR A 711 -2.38 48.58 1.31
N THR A 712 -1.75 49.53 0.62
CA THR A 712 -2.42 50.38 -0.37
C THR A 712 -2.27 49.74 -1.75
N GLY A 713 -3.11 50.09 -2.73
CA GLY A 713 -2.99 49.58 -4.10
C GLY A 713 -1.59 49.81 -4.68
N LYS A 714 -0.94 50.95 -4.35
CA LYS A 714 0.42 51.27 -4.78
C LYS A 714 1.45 50.35 -4.10
N SER A 715 1.40 50.21 -2.79
CA SER A 715 2.37 49.41 -2.05
C SER A 715 2.23 47.92 -2.34
N LEU A 716 1.00 47.42 -2.58
CA LEU A 716 0.76 46.06 -3.01
C LEU A 716 1.33 45.78 -4.41
N TYR A 717 1.15 46.70 -5.36
CA TYR A 717 1.76 46.61 -6.68
C TYR A 717 3.29 46.64 -6.64
N GLU A 718 3.87 47.51 -5.84
CA GLU A 718 5.35 47.63 -5.67
C GLU A 718 5.94 46.39 -5.02
N MET A 719 5.20 45.71 -4.14
CA MET A 719 5.62 44.44 -3.50
C MET A 719 5.69 43.27 -4.49
N ALA A 720 4.72 43.12 -5.40
CA ALA A 720 4.58 41.95 -6.28
C ALA A 720 4.25 42.35 -7.74
N PRO A 721 5.03 43.20 -8.40
CA PRO A 721 4.69 43.76 -9.71
C PRO A 721 4.60 42.66 -10.80
N THR A 722 5.48 41.66 -10.76
CA THR A 722 5.51 40.57 -11.75
C THR A 722 4.27 39.71 -11.65
N ALA A 723 3.89 39.26 -10.45
CA ALA A 723 2.73 38.41 -10.24
C ALA A 723 1.41 39.12 -10.62
N ILE A 724 1.27 40.39 -10.21
CA ILE A 724 0.07 41.20 -10.50
C ILE A 724 -0.02 41.49 -12.00
N ASN A 725 1.08 41.83 -12.68
CA ASN A 725 1.08 42.01 -14.13
C ASN A 725 0.82 40.71 -14.89
N GLY A 726 1.33 39.61 -14.41
CA GLY A 726 1.03 38.25 -14.95
C GLY A 726 -0.46 37.98 -14.94
N GLY A 727 -1.16 38.32 -13.86
CA GLY A 727 -2.61 38.23 -13.75
C GLY A 727 -3.38 39.11 -14.73
N PHE A 728 -2.92 40.34 -14.90
CA PHE A 728 -3.49 41.22 -15.92
C PHE A 728 -3.33 40.68 -17.34
N SER A 729 -2.12 40.19 -17.67
CA SER A 729 -1.84 39.59 -18.98
C SER A 729 -2.69 38.38 -19.24
N ARG A 730 -2.80 37.47 -18.28
CA ARG A 730 -3.62 36.27 -18.36
C ARG A 730 -5.11 36.58 -18.58
N LYS A 731 -5.63 37.61 -17.90
CA LYS A 731 -7.05 38.03 -17.99
C LYS A 731 -7.30 39.04 -19.11
N ASN A 732 -6.27 39.36 -19.89
CA ASN A 732 -6.35 40.38 -20.96
C ASN A 732 -6.90 41.72 -20.48
N ILE A 733 -6.44 42.18 -19.26
CA ILE A 733 -6.87 43.44 -18.67
C ILE A 733 -5.79 44.50 -18.94
N HIS A 734 -6.22 45.60 -19.58
CA HIS A 734 -5.36 46.70 -19.94
C HIS A 734 -5.81 48.01 -19.28
N PHE A 735 -4.86 48.86 -18.91
CA PHE A 735 -5.11 50.15 -18.29
C PHE A 735 -4.51 51.28 -19.11
N THR A 736 -5.24 52.36 -19.19
CA THR A 736 -4.81 53.55 -19.94
C THR A 736 -3.79 54.38 -19.12
N THR A 737 -3.85 54.28 -17.78
CA THR A 737 -2.91 55.01 -16.91
C THR A 737 -2.49 54.12 -15.72
N LYS A 738 -1.39 54.48 -15.07
CA LYS A 738 -0.87 53.83 -13.87
C LYS A 738 -1.84 54.00 -12.69
N GLU A 739 -2.45 55.17 -12.57
CA GLU A 739 -3.42 55.50 -11.51
C GLU A 739 -4.63 54.56 -11.58
N LYS A 740 -5.23 54.38 -12.75
CA LYS A 740 -6.35 53.43 -12.93
C LYS A 740 -5.99 52.00 -12.61
N LYS A 741 -4.76 51.62 -12.92
CA LYS A 741 -4.25 50.30 -12.52
C LYS A 741 -4.15 50.14 -10.99
N ILE A 742 -3.61 51.14 -10.30
CA ILE A 742 -3.46 51.14 -8.84
C ILE A 742 -4.86 51.14 -8.16
N GLU A 743 -5.80 51.90 -8.69
CA GLU A 743 -7.17 51.95 -8.20
C GLU A 743 -7.84 50.59 -8.36
N TRP A 744 -7.73 49.97 -9.52
CA TRP A 744 -8.25 48.61 -9.74
C TRP A 744 -7.66 47.59 -8.74
N ILE A 745 -6.34 47.64 -8.48
CA ILE A 745 -5.67 46.76 -7.51
C ILE A 745 -6.26 46.98 -6.11
N LYS A 746 -6.47 48.24 -5.72
CA LYS A 746 -7.06 48.61 -4.45
C LYS A 746 -8.46 48.03 -4.27
N ASP A 747 -9.30 48.14 -5.29
CA ASP A 747 -10.69 47.78 -5.20
C ASP A 747 -10.93 46.28 -5.36
N ASN A 748 -10.03 45.53 -6.04
CA ASN A 748 -10.24 44.15 -6.35
C ASN A 748 -9.33 43.16 -5.59
N LEU A 749 -8.12 43.58 -5.22
CA LEU A 749 -7.11 42.65 -4.66
C LEU A 749 -6.83 42.89 -3.16
N ILE A 750 -6.99 44.10 -2.63
CA ILE A 750 -6.75 44.37 -1.21
C ILE A 750 -7.86 43.77 -0.36
N ALA A 751 -7.49 43.16 0.75
CA ALA A 751 -8.40 42.47 1.68
C ALA A 751 -9.28 41.37 1.02
N ASN A 752 -8.90 40.96 -0.18
CA ASN A 752 -9.60 39.94 -0.95
C ASN A 752 -8.65 38.77 -1.29
N ASP A 753 -8.48 37.84 -0.33
CA ASP A 753 -7.57 36.71 -0.40
C ASP A 753 -7.82 35.80 -1.63
N ALA A 754 -9.10 35.56 -1.96
CA ALA A 754 -9.45 34.71 -3.07
C ALA A 754 -9.16 35.38 -4.43
N ALA A 755 -9.54 36.66 -4.58
CA ALA A 755 -9.31 37.38 -5.81
C ALA A 755 -7.81 37.61 -6.08
N TYR A 756 -7.04 37.91 -5.05
CA TYR A 756 -5.58 38.03 -5.18
C TYR A 756 -4.96 36.68 -5.59
N GLY A 757 -5.36 35.59 -4.94
CA GLY A 757 -4.89 34.25 -5.25
C GLY A 757 -5.15 33.86 -6.69
N GLU A 758 -6.39 33.98 -7.16
CA GLU A 758 -6.76 33.67 -8.53
C GLU A 758 -6.11 34.63 -9.54
N HIS A 759 -5.96 35.93 -9.19
CA HIS A 759 -5.31 36.90 -10.06
C HIS A 759 -3.80 36.64 -10.23
N CYS A 760 -3.08 36.37 -9.15
CA CYS A 760 -1.62 36.25 -9.20
C CYS A 760 -1.13 34.81 -9.44
N PHE A 761 -1.91 33.80 -9.02
CA PHE A 761 -1.53 32.39 -9.03
C PHE A 761 -2.50 31.49 -9.80
N GLY A 762 -3.45 32.07 -10.56
CA GLY A 762 -4.36 31.31 -11.41
C GLY A 762 -3.67 30.77 -12.67
N ALA A 763 -4.33 29.86 -13.38
CA ALA A 763 -3.89 29.32 -14.67
C ALA A 763 -5.05 29.33 -15.68
N ASN A 764 -4.72 29.46 -16.98
CA ASN A 764 -5.74 29.44 -18.05
C ASN A 764 -6.37 28.07 -18.18
N GLU A 765 -5.59 27.00 -17.94
CA GLU A 765 -5.97 25.60 -17.98
C GLU A 765 -6.97 25.23 -16.89
N GLN A 766 -6.99 26.01 -15.79
CA GLN A 766 -7.84 25.77 -14.62
C GLN A 766 -8.52 27.08 -14.17
N PRO A 767 -9.48 27.61 -14.93
CA PRO A 767 -10.13 28.87 -14.61
C PRO A 767 -10.77 28.89 -13.21
N GLY A 768 -10.60 29.98 -12.48
CA GLY A 768 -11.15 30.16 -11.14
C GLY A 768 -10.43 29.39 -10.02
N LYS A 769 -9.35 28.68 -10.34
CA LYS A 769 -8.47 28.04 -9.37
C LYS A 769 -7.25 28.94 -9.08
N ASP A 770 -6.69 28.79 -7.90
CA ASP A 770 -5.42 29.44 -7.58
C ASP A 770 -4.40 28.40 -7.10
N PHE A 771 -3.16 28.58 -7.50
CA PHE A 771 -2.03 27.71 -7.22
C PHE A 771 -1.00 28.43 -6.33
N ARG A 772 -1.51 29.13 -5.31
CA ARG A 772 -0.69 29.74 -4.26
C ARG A 772 0.08 28.71 -3.47
N GLY A 773 1.00 29.15 -2.65
CA GLY A 773 1.74 28.28 -1.73
C GLY A 773 0.83 27.46 -0.81
N ARG A 774 0.85 26.14 -0.95
CA ARG A 774 0.13 25.19 -0.09
C ARG A 774 1.00 24.00 0.27
N GLY A 775 0.60 23.26 1.31
CA GLY A 775 1.27 22.05 1.77
C GLY A 775 2.46 22.32 2.67
N LEU A 776 3.26 21.29 2.86
CA LEU A 776 4.34 21.27 3.85
C LEU A 776 5.47 22.26 3.56
N LEU A 777 5.80 22.48 2.28
CA LEU A 777 6.86 23.38 1.81
C LEU A 777 6.35 24.41 0.79
N HIS A 778 5.08 24.75 0.85
CA HIS A 778 4.41 25.74 0.01
C HIS A 778 4.62 25.53 -1.49
N LEU A 779 4.12 24.38 -2.00
CA LEU A 779 4.03 24.14 -3.45
C LEU A 779 3.29 25.29 -4.12
N THR A 780 3.88 25.90 -5.16
CA THR A 780 3.36 27.11 -5.80
C THR A 780 3.42 27.00 -7.33
N HIS A 781 2.50 27.65 -8.02
CA HIS A 781 2.33 27.72 -9.47
C HIS A 781 1.80 26.45 -10.14
N TYR A 782 0.90 26.62 -11.10
CA TYR A 782 0.18 25.54 -11.80
C TYR A 782 1.11 24.47 -12.37
N GLU A 783 2.17 24.83 -13.08
CA GLU A 783 3.10 23.86 -13.66
C GLU A 783 3.78 22.98 -12.61
N THR A 784 4.03 23.53 -11.43
CA THR A 784 4.60 22.74 -10.33
C THR A 784 3.55 21.81 -9.73
N TYR A 785 2.31 22.27 -9.57
CA TYR A 785 1.19 21.44 -9.14
C TYR A 785 0.91 20.30 -10.12
N LYS A 786 0.95 20.58 -11.44
CA LYS A 786 0.74 19.57 -12.49
C LYS A 786 1.81 18.47 -12.44
N ARG A 787 3.10 18.84 -12.44
CA ARG A 787 4.19 17.86 -12.32
C ARG A 787 4.12 17.05 -11.01
N CYS A 788 3.73 17.72 -9.92
CA CYS A 788 3.54 17.04 -8.64
C CYS A 788 2.34 16.09 -8.69
N ALA A 789 1.22 16.49 -9.30
CA ALA A 789 0.04 15.64 -9.47
C ALA A 789 0.38 14.32 -10.17
N GLU A 790 1.12 14.41 -11.28
CA GLU A 790 1.61 13.25 -12.04
C GLU A 790 2.52 12.34 -11.20
N ALA A 791 3.34 12.92 -10.30
CA ALA A 791 4.30 12.18 -9.49
C ALA A 791 3.70 11.49 -8.27
N ILE A 792 2.68 12.10 -7.63
CA ILE A 792 2.07 11.59 -6.38
C ILE A 792 0.72 10.90 -6.61
N ASP A 793 0.20 10.94 -7.84
CA ASP A 793 -1.06 10.33 -8.24
C ASP A 793 -2.28 10.88 -7.45
N TYR A 794 -2.31 12.21 -7.33
CA TYR A 794 -3.45 12.96 -6.78
C TYR A 794 -3.80 14.13 -7.70
N PRO A 795 -5.07 14.41 -7.95
CA PRO A 795 -5.51 15.44 -8.91
C PRO A 795 -5.35 16.87 -8.34
N ILE A 796 -4.18 17.21 -7.84
CA ILE A 796 -3.92 18.53 -7.23
C ILE A 796 -3.81 19.67 -8.24
N ASP A 797 -3.60 19.37 -9.51
CA ASP A 797 -3.62 20.31 -10.63
C ASP A 797 -5.02 20.83 -10.93
N SER A 798 -6.06 20.04 -10.64
CA SER A 798 -7.45 20.41 -10.76
C SER A 798 -8.15 20.64 -9.42
N GLN A 799 -7.59 20.16 -8.32
CA GLN A 799 -8.10 20.29 -6.96
C GLN A 799 -6.99 20.77 -5.99
N PRO A 800 -6.46 21.99 -6.17
CA PRO A 800 -5.33 22.49 -5.37
C PRO A 800 -5.62 22.57 -3.87
N GLU A 801 -6.89 22.60 -3.46
CA GLU A 801 -7.33 22.55 -2.07
C GLU A 801 -6.99 21.23 -1.35
N LEU A 802 -6.71 20.14 -2.08
CA LEU A 802 -6.22 18.90 -1.47
C LEU A 802 -4.88 19.12 -0.76
N VAL A 803 -4.06 20.01 -1.27
CA VAL A 803 -2.74 20.32 -0.71
C VAL A 803 -2.82 21.10 0.62
N GLU A 804 -3.99 21.60 1.02
CA GLU A 804 -4.21 22.25 2.32
C GLU A 804 -5.14 21.47 3.25
N ASN A 805 -6.01 20.58 2.71
CA ASN A 805 -7.09 19.94 3.48
C ASN A 805 -6.89 18.43 3.69
N ASN A 806 -6.00 17.78 2.94
CA ASN A 806 -5.73 16.35 3.07
C ASN A 806 -4.33 16.14 3.68
N PRO A 807 -4.23 15.64 4.93
CA PRO A 807 -2.95 15.47 5.63
C PRO A 807 -1.91 14.66 4.85
N ARG A 808 -2.33 13.63 4.14
CA ARG A 808 -1.45 12.81 3.30
C ARG A 808 -0.86 13.63 2.15
N VAL A 809 -1.72 14.34 1.41
CA VAL A 809 -1.31 15.18 0.27
C VAL A 809 -0.44 16.34 0.73
N ILE A 810 -0.73 16.95 1.88
CA ILE A 810 0.10 18.00 2.50
C ILE A 810 1.54 17.51 2.68
N ILE A 811 1.71 16.31 3.24
CA ILE A 811 3.03 15.74 3.54
C ILE A 811 3.73 15.31 2.24
N GLU A 812 3.04 14.58 1.40
CA GLU A 812 3.61 13.97 0.19
C GLU A 812 4.06 15.02 -0.83
N THR A 813 3.30 16.11 -1.01
CA THR A 813 3.71 17.25 -1.86
C THR A 813 4.99 17.92 -1.37
N GLY A 814 5.17 18.04 -0.04
CA GLY A 814 6.40 18.59 0.53
C GLY A 814 7.61 17.67 0.35
N LEU A 815 7.43 16.37 0.51
CA LEU A 815 8.47 15.36 0.28
C LEU A 815 8.84 15.28 -1.21
N TRP A 816 7.86 15.33 -2.10
CA TRP A 816 8.09 15.41 -3.54
C TRP A 816 8.90 16.66 -3.91
N PHE A 817 8.49 17.83 -3.40
CA PHE A 817 9.20 19.10 -3.64
C PHE A 817 10.65 19.03 -3.16
N TRP A 818 10.89 18.45 -1.97
CA TRP A 818 12.22 18.21 -1.43
C TRP A 818 13.09 17.37 -2.38
N SER A 819 12.53 16.30 -2.91
CA SER A 819 13.19 15.39 -3.85
C SER A 819 13.40 16.03 -5.22
N ASP A 820 12.37 16.69 -5.78
CA ASP A 820 12.41 17.34 -7.11
C ASP A 820 13.48 18.44 -7.19
N ARG A 821 13.69 19.15 -6.08
CA ARG A 821 14.69 20.22 -5.98
C ARG A 821 16.06 19.73 -5.52
N GLY A 822 16.27 18.45 -5.28
CA GLY A 822 17.54 17.90 -4.82
C GLY A 822 17.99 18.42 -3.45
N ILE A 823 17.07 18.88 -2.59
CA ILE A 823 17.38 19.54 -1.31
C ILE A 823 18.07 18.56 -0.35
N GLY A 824 17.77 17.28 -0.44
CA GLY A 824 18.39 16.24 0.37
C GLY A 824 19.92 16.21 0.23
N LEU A 825 20.42 16.37 -0.99
CA LEU A 825 21.87 16.41 -1.25
C LEU A 825 22.55 17.63 -0.59
N ILE A 826 21.86 18.77 -0.57
CA ILE A 826 22.35 19.98 0.11
C ILE A 826 22.36 19.76 1.63
N ALA A 827 21.30 19.21 2.19
CA ALA A 827 21.17 18.93 3.61
C ALA A 827 22.22 17.94 4.12
N ASP A 828 22.62 16.99 3.28
CA ASP A 828 23.57 15.93 3.62
C ASP A 828 25.04 16.27 3.33
N ASN A 829 25.31 17.43 2.75
CA ASN A 829 26.68 17.80 2.45
C ASN A 829 27.49 17.98 3.74
N PRO A 830 28.53 17.18 3.98
CA PRO A 830 29.29 17.22 5.24
C PRO A 830 30.11 18.49 5.43
N THR A 831 30.37 19.24 4.35
CA THR A 831 31.12 20.51 4.42
C THR A 831 30.24 21.72 4.73
N ILE A 832 28.92 21.52 4.83
CA ILE A 832 27.93 22.59 5.03
C ILE A 832 27.17 22.27 6.31
N THR A 833 27.50 22.93 7.40
CA THR A 833 26.97 22.60 8.74
C THR A 833 26.35 23.84 9.41
N GLY A 834 25.70 23.63 10.55
CA GLY A 834 25.16 24.71 11.38
C GLY A 834 24.17 25.62 10.65
N ASP A 835 24.26 26.90 10.94
CA ASP A 835 23.38 27.95 10.39
C ASP A 835 23.57 28.18 8.87
N ASP A 836 24.80 27.95 8.34
CA ASP A 836 25.06 27.98 6.90
C ASP A 836 24.35 26.85 6.17
N GLY A 837 24.31 25.67 6.78
CA GLY A 837 23.53 24.54 6.29
C GLY A 837 22.04 24.87 6.14
N VAL A 838 21.44 25.49 7.16
CA VAL A 838 20.06 25.98 7.10
C VAL A 838 19.87 26.99 5.99
N LYS A 839 20.80 27.96 5.85
CA LYS A 839 20.73 28.95 4.78
C LYS A 839 20.74 28.35 3.39
N LYS A 840 21.63 27.38 3.13
CA LYS A 840 21.71 26.69 1.82
C LYS A 840 20.48 25.82 1.53
N VAL A 841 19.97 25.15 2.53
CA VAL A 841 18.71 24.36 2.41
C VAL A 841 17.49 25.27 2.20
N THR A 842 17.51 26.48 2.76
CA THR A 842 16.42 27.46 2.58
C THR A 842 16.37 28.01 1.15
N TYR A 843 17.50 28.17 0.47
CA TYR A 843 17.56 28.82 -0.86
C TYR A 843 16.63 28.19 -1.91
N PRO A 844 16.60 26.87 -2.15
CA PRO A 844 15.69 26.26 -3.12
C PRO A 844 14.21 26.31 -2.71
N ILE A 845 13.90 26.56 -1.41
CA ILE A 845 12.53 26.71 -0.90
C ILE A 845 12.11 28.17 -0.99
N ASN A 846 12.97 29.08 -0.52
CA ASN A 846 12.73 30.52 -0.51
C ASN A 846 14.01 31.28 -0.84
N PRO A 847 14.25 31.63 -2.11
CA PRO A 847 15.47 32.37 -2.52
C PRO A 847 15.66 33.71 -1.84
N GLY A 848 14.57 34.33 -1.33
CA GLY A 848 14.59 35.57 -0.58
C GLY A 848 14.98 35.42 0.89
N TYR A 849 15.26 34.21 1.36
CA TYR A 849 15.62 33.90 2.76
C TYR A 849 14.66 34.44 3.83
N LYS A 850 13.38 34.57 3.48
CA LYS A 850 12.36 35.02 4.43
C LYS A 850 12.30 34.07 5.63
N GLY A 851 12.42 34.65 6.86
CA GLY A 851 12.37 33.87 8.09
C GLY A 851 13.62 33.03 8.38
N LEU A 852 14.79 33.33 7.79
CA LEU A 852 16.00 32.53 7.95
C LEU A 852 16.40 32.34 9.42
N SER A 853 16.34 33.36 10.24
CA SER A 853 16.68 33.26 11.68
C SER A 853 15.75 32.31 12.43
N GLU A 854 14.45 32.34 12.12
CA GLU A 854 13.48 31.42 12.74
C GLU A 854 13.68 29.96 12.27
N ARG A 855 14.02 29.74 10.99
CA ARG A 855 14.37 28.40 10.46
C ARG A 855 15.62 27.86 11.13
N GLN A 856 16.62 28.68 11.36
CA GLN A 856 17.86 28.34 12.09
C GLN A 856 17.55 28.00 13.55
N GLN A 857 16.69 28.76 14.21
CA GLN A 857 16.24 28.50 15.56
C GLN A 857 15.47 27.14 15.62
N PHE A 858 14.51 26.93 14.73
CA PHE A 858 13.76 25.68 14.68
C PHE A 858 14.65 24.47 14.42
N LYS A 859 15.66 24.58 13.56
CA LYS A 859 16.61 23.49 13.31
C LYS A 859 17.39 23.13 14.59
N ARG A 860 17.86 24.15 15.37
CA ARG A 860 18.53 23.88 16.64
C ARG A 860 17.61 23.23 17.66
N GLU A 861 16.38 23.75 17.85
CA GLU A 861 15.37 23.17 18.77
C GLU A 861 15.06 21.72 18.40
N ILE A 862 14.78 21.45 17.13
CA ILE A 862 14.47 20.12 16.63
C ILE A 862 15.67 19.19 16.79
N SER A 863 16.91 19.67 16.57
CA SER A 863 18.11 18.84 16.70
C SER A 863 18.31 18.35 18.13
N ILE A 864 18.06 19.18 19.13
CA ILE A 864 18.16 18.80 20.56
C ILE A 864 17.16 17.66 20.85
N ILE A 865 15.87 17.90 20.59
CA ILE A 865 14.80 16.92 20.85
C ILE A 865 15.04 15.64 20.05
N PHE A 866 15.45 15.76 18.80
CA PHE A 866 15.71 14.64 17.91
C PHE A 866 16.84 13.74 18.40
N ASN A 867 17.93 14.34 18.88
CA ASN A 867 19.09 13.60 19.39
C ASN A 867 18.77 12.90 20.71
N GLU A 868 17.90 13.50 21.56
CA GLU A 868 17.39 12.85 22.78
C GLU A 868 16.50 11.64 22.46
N ASP A 869 15.57 11.78 21.50
CA ASP A 869 14.58 10.74 21.22
C ASP A 869 15.12 9.60 20.31
N PHE A 870 16.13 9.85 19.45
CA PHE A 870 16.55 8.88 18.42
C PHE A 870 18.03 8.46 18.50
N SER A 871 18.74 8.82 19.52
CA SER A 871 20.17 8.46 19.70
C SER A 871 21.01 8.66 18.41
N SER A 872 20.82 9.82 17.78
CA SER A 872 21.41 10.11 16.48
C SER A 872 22.94 10.10 16.54
N GLY A 873 23.58 9.22 15.78
CA GLY A 873 25.03 9.25 15.58
C GLY A 873 25.49 10.25 14.50
N CYS A 874 24.57 10.92 13.81
CA CYS A 874 24.90 12.02 12.91
C CYS A 874 25.19 13.27 13.76
N VAL A 875 26.45 13.60 13.88
CA VAL A 875 26.85 14.85 14.50
C VAL A 875 26.32 15.99 13.61
N ASP A 876 25.47 16.83 14.18
CA ASP A 876 25.18 18.16 13.64
C ASP A 876 26.17 19.09 14.31
N ASP A 877 27.13 19.54 13.57
CA ASP A 877 28.05 20.60 14.04
C ASP A 877 27.32 21.93 14.24
#